data_d28226111fa33e976ccc90f61b1ce083
#
_entry.id   d28226111fa33e976ccc90f61b1ce083
#
_cell.length_a   1.000
_cell.length_b   1.000
_cell.length_c   1.000
_cell.angle_alpha   90.00
_cell.angle_beta   90.00
_cell.angle_gamma   90.00
#
_symmetry.space_group_name_H-M   'P 1'
#
loop_
_entity.id
_entity.type
_entity.pdbx_description
1 polymer ?
#
loop_
_entity_poly.entity_id
_entity_poly.type
_entity_poly.pdbx_seq_one_letter_code
_entity_poly.pdbx_strand_id
1 'polypeptide(L)'
;MNTVAVDTAGCPSGLAPPSASEAADPSPFVRRVGKQDRLSLTVRGAKCGACLSRIESAVAALPGVDNARLNLSTGRLDIAWTGDLSAQSIARTVSDLGYGVAPLDTRAGDTEHKKEEQSLLLAMGVAGFATANIMLLSVSVWGGHDEMGEATRQGLHAVSGLIALPTLLFSGRPFFHSAWNVLKRRRTNMDVPISLALILAFSVSVTETIRGGEHAYFDAACMLLFFLLIGRFLDARVRRRAYSAARDLAALASRTVTRISNTGTHEPVRAEDIRPGDRILLAPGERAVVDMLIEHGESEVDESLVTGESLPRFSAAGMQLMAGSINLSQPLTGRATAASADSLLSDIGRMLEAGEQKRGAYRRIADKAVSLYVPIVHSTALLTFLGWWLAGLGLRESILIAVSTLIITCPCALALAAPVVQVVAAGRLFRGGAYLKSGDALERIAACDHVVFDKTGTLTLGTPRLVSINLPAGTLQDAAQLARASRHPLSRALTAAAGPGPLAANVKERPGLGLEGTVNGIACRLGSAEWTGARASIHNGATLFFVRGAELPVELRFEDDIHASASATIARLRKLGLGVEIVSGDRSEAVAEVARTLGIDHWTAAASPQDKVRRLEQLQSEGKHVLMVGDGLNDAGALALAHASAAPGGALDVSQSASDAVYSGGLAPLPLLVRTARKARTVMLQNFGFAAAYNLVAVPIAVLGHATPLVAAIAMSGSSLIVCLNALRLNLPTEKPA
;
A
#
# COMPACT_ATOMS: atom_id res chain seq x y z
N MET A 1 -13.29 24.39 -31.54
CA MET A 1 -12.72 25.02 -30.33
C MET A 1 -13.78 24.93 -29.24
N ASN A 2 -13.82 23.84 -28.50
CA ASN A 2 -14.65 23.71 -27.31
C ASN A 2 -13.71 23.52 -26.13
N THR A 3 -13.49 24.60 -25.40
CA THR A 3 -12.81 24.59 -24.12
C THR A 3 -13.73 23.91 -23.09
N VAL A 4 -13.47 22.66 -22.79
CA VAL A 4 -14.07 21.98 -21.63
C VAL A 4 -13.53 22.67 -20.39
N ALA A 5 -14.38 23.41 -19.70
CA ALA A 5 -14.08 23.97 -18.38
C ALA A 5 -13.90 22.80 -17.38
N VAL A 6 -12.64 22.50 -17.06
CA VAL A 6 -12.30 21.50 -16.03
C VAL A 6 -12.61 22.10 -14.66
N ASP A 7 -13.61 21.54 -14.01
CA ASP A 7 -14.06 21.92 -12.67
C ASP A 7 -12.93 21.73 -11.64
N THR A 8 -12.49 22.85 -11.05
CA THR A 8 -11.25 22.96 -10.28
C THR A 8 -11.46 22.80 -8.77
N ALA A 9 -11.96 21.66 -8.32
CA ALA A 9 -12.05 21.37 -6.88
C ALA A 9 -10.66 21.29 -6.21
N GLY A 10 -10.43 22.09 -5.18
CA GLY A 10 -9.12 22.29 -4.56
C GLY A 10 -8.66 21.24 -3.57
N CYS A 11 -7.38 21.27 -3.28
CA CYS A 11 -6.76 20.43 -2.27
C CYS A 11 -7.10 20.89 -0.84
N PRO A 12 -7.74 20.08 0.00
CA PRO A 12 -8.03 20.42 1.38
C PRO A 12 -6.80 20.63 2.28
N SER A 13 -5.63 20.11 1.90
CA SER A 13 -4.39 20.22 2.65
C SER A 13 -3.61 21.52 2.41
N GLY A 14 -3.96 22.29 1.38
CA GLY A 14 -3.49 23.67 1.15
C GLY A 14 -1.99 23.93 1.06
N LEU A 15 -1.18 22.90 0.90
CA LEU A 15 0.26 23.08 0.75
C LEU A 15 0.60 23.42 -0.69
N ALA A 16 1.22 24.58 -0.90
CA ALA A 16 1.72 24.98 -2.20
C ALA A 16 2.96 24.19 -2.60
N PRO A 17 3.17 24.00 -3.90
CA PRO A 17 4.44 23.53 -4.41
C PRO A 17 5.54 24.54 -4.12
N PRO A 18 6.79 24.09 -3.93
CA PRO A 18 7.93 24.98 -4.01
C PRO A 18 7.95 25.71 -5.36
N SER A 19 8.44 26.94 -5.38
CA SER A 19 8.61 27.73 -6.59
C SER A 19 9.26 26.90 -7.70
N ALA A 20 8.74 26.98 -8.91
CA ALA A 20 9.28 26.32 -10.09
C ALA A 20 10.78 26.67 -10.24
N SER A 21 11.65 25.83 -9.70
CA SER A 21 13.02 25.77 -10.17
C SER A 21 12.96 25.07 -11.52
N GLU A 22 13.72 25.55 -12.51
CA GLU A 22 13.84 24.99 -13.85
C GLU A 22 13.74 23.47 -13.83
N ALA A 23 12.69 22.93 -14.44
CA ALA A 23 12.48 21.49 -14.49
C ALA A 23 13.68 20.89 -15.24
N ALA A 24 14.50 20.12 -14.55
CA ALA A 24 15.56 19.36 -15.20
C ALA A 24 14.93 18.53 -16.32
N ASP A 25 15.56 18.52 -17.49
CA ASP A 25 15.05 17.80 -18.66
C ASP A 25 14.84 16.31 -18.33
N PRO A 26 13.58 15.80 -18.35
CA PRO A 26 13.31 14.41 -17.99
C PRO A 26 13.59 13.44 -19.14
N SER A 27 13.96 13.91 -20.32
CA SER A 27 14.17 13.07 -21.52
C SER A 27 15.17 11.94 -21.33
N PRO A 28 16.31 12.10 -20.60
CA PRO A 28 17.25 11.01 -20.34
C PRO A 28 16.69 9.87 -19.48
N PHE A 29 15.56 10.09 -18.80
CA PHE A 29 14.94 9.11 -17.89
C PHE A 29 13.79 8.35 -18.55
N VAL A 30 13.52 8.58 -19.83
CA VAL A 30 12.53 7.81 -20.60
C VAL A 30 13.08 6.43 -20.88
N ARG A 31 12.27 5.42 -20.58
CA ARG A 31 12.57 4.00 -20.87
C ARG A 31 11.62 3.48 -21.91
N ARG A 32 12.13 2.87 -22.97
CA ARG A 32 11.32 2.24 -24.01
C ARG A 32 11.08 0.77 -23.65
N VAL A 33 9.79 0.39 -23.53
CA VAL A 33 9.37 -0.98 -23.22
C VAL A 33 8.42 -1.43 -24.35
N GLY A 34 8.91 -2.23 -25.26
CA GLY A 34 8.18 -2.63 -26.46
C GLY A 34 7.87 -1.43 -27.37
N LYS A 35 6.57 -1.14 -27.59
CA LYS A 35 6.09 0.00 -28.40
C LYS A 35 5.75 1.24 -27.56
N GLN A 36 5.85 1.17 -26.23
CA GLN A 36 5.51 2.25 -25.31
C GLN A 36 6.76 2.89 -24.72
N ASP A 37 6.75 4.21 -24.60
CA ASP A 37 7.70 4.96 -23.80
C ASP A 37 7.15 5.13 -22.38
N ARG A 38 7.99 4.98 -21.37
CA ARG A 38 7.65 5.09 -19.96
C ARG A 38 8.55 6.10 -19.24
N LEU A 39 7.95 6.89 -18.37
CA LEU A 39 8.64 7.89 -17.57
C LEU A 39 8.09 7.88 -16.16
N SER A 40 9.00 7.95 -15.17
CA SER A 40 8.63 8.17 -13.77
C SER A 40 9.16 9.51 -13.30
N LEU A 41 8.27 10.37 -12.80
CA LEU A 41 8.58 11.68 -12.28
C LEU A 41 8.24 11.78 -10.80
N THR A 42 9.01 12.56 -10.04
CA THR A 42 8.63 12.96 -8.69
C THR A 42 7.85 14.26 -8.76
N VAL A 43 6.60 14.24 -8.30
CA VAL A 43 5.72 15.41 -8.24
C VAL A 43 5.69 15.95 -6.81
N ARG A 44 6.11 17.20 -6.64
CA ARG A 44 6.16 17.88 -5.35
C ARG A 44 4.92 18.74 -5.15
N GLY A 45 4.39 18.74 -3.92
CA GLY A 45 3.23 19.57 -3.56
C GLY A 45 1.87 18.94 -3.80
N ALA A 46 1.79 17.71 -4.35
CA ALA A 46 0.56 16.95 -4.47
C ALA A 46 0.31 16.17 -3.16
N LYS A 47 -0.56 16.67 -2.28
CA LYS A 47 -0.80 16.06 -0.95
C LYS A 47 -2.24 15.57 -0.75
N CYS A 48 -3.11 15.74 -1.72
CA CYS A 48 -4.52 15.33 -1.63
C CYS A 48 -5.02 14.72 -2.92
N GLY A 49 -6.15 14.06 -2.80
CA GLY A 49 -6.69 13.37 -3.95
C GLY A 49 -7.29 14.24 -5.03
N ALA A 50 -7.64 15.50 -4.74
CA ALA A 50 -8.01 16.45 -5.80
C ALA A 50 -6.78 16.86 -6.63
N CYS A 51 -5.58 16.93 -5.98
CA CYS A 51 -4.31 17.10 -6.69
C CYS A 51 -4.02 15.90 -7.60
N LEU A 52 -4.20 14.68 -7.10
CA LEU A 52 -4.02 13.44 -7.85
C LEU A 52 -4.90 13.42 -9.11
N SER A 53 -6.21 13.56 -8.93
CA SER A 53 -7.17 13.53 -10.03
C SER A 53 -6.87 14.62 -11.08
N ARG A 54 -6.45 15.80 -10.64
CA ARG A 54 -6.12 16.92 -11.54
C ARG A 54 -4.86 16.65 -12.35
N ILE A 55 -3.82 16.12 -11.74
CA ILE A 55 -2.56 15.80 -12.41
C ILE A 55 -2.78 14.64 -13.39
N GLU A 56 -3.39 13.56 -12.92
CA GLU A 56 -3.67 12.39 -13.76
C GLU A 56 -4.57 12.75 -14.95
N SER A 57 -5.66 13.51 -14.75
CA SER A 57 -6.54 13.92 -15.83
C SER A 57 -5.85 14.83 -16.83
N ALA A 58 -5.02 15.78 -16.39
CA ALA A 58 -4.31 16.67 -17.27
C ALA A 58 -3.24 15.97 -18.10
N VAL A 59 -2.52 15.02 -17.50
CA VAL A 59 -1.52 14.22 -18.23
C VAL A 59 -2.19 13.20 -19.15
N ALA A 60 -3.28 12.55 -18.72
CA ALA A 60 -4.05 11.64 -19.56
C ALA A 60 -4.75 12.32 -20.75
N ALA A 61 -4.98 13.63 -20.69
CA ALA A 61 -5.53 14.41 -21.80
C ALA A 61 -4.50 14.71 -22.91
N LEU A 62 -3.20 14.44 -22.67
CA LEU A 62 -2.18 14.62 -23.70
C LEU A 62 -2.30 13.52 -24.78
N PRO A 63 -2.11 13.86 -26.06
CA PRO A 63 -2.26 12.89 -27.14
C PRO A 63 -1.21 11.78 -27.04
N GLY A 64 -1.67 10.52 -27.10
CA GLY A 64 -0.81 9.35 -27.06
C GLY A 64 -0.50 8.83 -25.65
N VAL A 65 -0.99 9.45 -24.59
CA VAL A 65 -0.83 8.93 -23.22
C VAL A 65 -1.82 7.77 -22.99
N ASP A 66 -1.27 6.60 -22.76
CA ASP A 66 -2.04 5.37 -22.47
C ASP A 66 -2.38 5.26 -20.97
N ASN A 67 -1.46 5.70 -20.11
CA ASN A 67 -1.63 5.63 -18.66
C ASN A 67 -0.85 6.74 -17.97
N ALA A 68 -1.48 7.38 -16.97
CA ALA A 68 -0.83 8.34 -16.08
C ALA A 68 -1.29 8.07 -14.64
N ARG A 69 -0.36 7.75 -13.74
CA ARG A 69 -0.65 7.37 -12.35
C ARG A 69 0.25 8.09 -11.37
N LEU A 70 -0.36 8.85 -10.46
CA LEU A 70 0.33 9.58 -9.40
C LEU A 70 0.13 8.87 -8.04
N ASN A 71 1.21 8.48 -7.42
CA ASN A 71 1.21 8.03 -6.03
C ASN A 71 1.40 9.24 -5.10
N LEU A 72 0.39 9.56 -4.30
CA LEU A 72 0.42 10.71 -3.37
C LEU A 72 1.40 10.53 -2.22
N SER A 73 1.69 9.31 -1.82
CA SER A 73 2.54 9.01 -0.67
C SER A 73 4.02 9.16 -1.00
N THR A 74 4.40 8.71 -2.20
CA THR A 74 5.77 8.81 -2.70
C THR A 74 6.01 10.05 -3.56
N GLY A 75 4.93 10.69 -4.02
CA GLY A 75 4.99 11.77 -5.01
C GLY A 75 5.38 11.29 -6.41
N ARG A 76 5.37 9.98 -6.67
CA ARG A 76 5.78 9.39 -7.94
C ARG A 76 4.62 9.42 -8.93
N LEU A 77 4.87 9.97 -10.11
CA LEU A 77 3.97 9.97 -11.25
C LEU A 77 4.57 9.05 -12.34
N ASP A 78 3.92 7.93 -12.57
CA ASP A 78 4.28 6.98 -13.63
C ASP A 78 3.40 7.24 -14.84
N ILE A 79 4.05 7.41 -16.00
CA ILE A 79 3.39 7.74 -17.28
C ILE A 79 3.85 6.73 -18.32
N ALA A 80 2.91 6.21 -19.11
CA ALA A 80 3.16 5.42 -20.29
C ALA A 80 2.44 6.04 -21.49
N TRP A 81 3.13 6.15 -22.63
CA TRP A 81 2.55 6.72 -23.84
C TRP A 81 3.10 6.05 -25.09
N THR A 82 2.40 6.25 -26.20
CA THR A 82 2.78 5.80 -27.55
C THR A 82 2.80 7.00 -28.48
N GLY A 83 3.79 7.07 -29.39
CA GLY A 83 3.94 8.18 -30.34
C GLY A 83 4.99 9.20 -29.94
N ASP A 84 4.98 10.38 -30.58
CA ASP A 84 6.05 11.39 -30.50
C ASP A 84 5.89 12.42 -29.36
N LEU A 85 5.19 12.05 -28.27
CA LEU A 85 5.02 12.94 -27.12
C LEU A 85 6.36 13.10 -26.39
N SER A 86 6.82 14.34 -26.21
CA SER A 86 8.07 14.61 -25.50
C SER A 86 7.90 14.53 -23.98
N ALA A 87 8.88 13.94 -23.29
CA ALA A 87 8.91 13.90 -21.82
C ALA A 87 8.85 15.31 -21.19
N GLN A 88 9.40 16.29 -21.89
CA GLN A 88 9.42 17.68 -21.45
C GLN A 88 8.02 18.31 -21.50
N SER A 89 7.17 17.96 -22.49
CA SER A 89 5.77 18.43 -22.54
C SER A 89 4.95 17.88 -21.38
N ILE A 90 5.18 16.62 -20.99
CA ILE A 90 4.55 16.00 -19.82
C ILE A 90 4.95 16.74 -18.54
N ALA A 91 6.25 16.99 -18.34
CA ALA A 91 6.75 17.71 -17.17
C ALA A 91 6.20 19.14 -17.11
N ARG A 92 6.12 19.85 -18.25
CA ARG A 92 5.52 21.19 -18.33
C ARG A 92 4.05 21.18 -17.96
N THR A 93 3.26 20.24 -18.46
CA THR A 93 1.83 20.12 -18.11
C THR A 93 1.62 20.02 -16.61
N VAL A 94 2.44 19.24 -15.92
CA VAL A 94 2.35 19.10 -14.45
C VAL A 94 2.85 20.37 -13.74
N SER A 95 3.89 21.02 -14.28
CA SER A 95 4.44 22.28 -13.75
C SER A 95 3.44 23.43 -13.89
N ASP A 96 2.76 23.54 -15.03
CA ASP A 96 1.75 24.57 -15.31
C ASP A 96 0.53 24.47 -14.39
N LEU A 97 0.24 23.25 -13.89
CA LEU A 97 -0.74 23.04 -12.82
C LEU A 97 -0.27 23.56 -11.47
N GLY A 98 1.00 24.01 -11.38
CA GLY A 98 1.60 24.57 -10.18
C GLY A 98 2.22 23.52 -9.24
N TYR A 99 2.62 22.36 -9.75
CA TYR A 99 3.32 21.33 -9.00
C TYR A 99 4.80 21.30 -9.42
N GLY A 100 5.70 21.11 -8.44
CA GLY A 100 7.12 20.89 -8.75
C GLY A 100 7.31 19.51 -9.37
N VAL A 101 8.11 19.43 -10.43
CA VAL A 101 8.41 18.18 -11.15
C VAL A 101 9.91 17.97 -11.20
N ALA A 102 10.37 16.76 -10.90
CA ALA A 102 11.75 16.33 -11.08
C ALA A 102 11.78 14.88 -11.56
N PRO A 103 12.81 14.46 -12.30
CA PRO A 103 13.05 13.05 -12.58
C PRO A 103 13.12 12.25 -11.28
N LEU A 104 12.64 11.00 -11.30
CA LEU A 104 12.64 10.16 -10.11
C LEU A 104 14.08 9.82 -9.71
N ASP A 105 14.56 10.47 -8.65
CA ASP A 105 15.76 10.04 -7.92
C ASP A 105 15.30 9.39 -6.61
N THR A 106 15.55 8.09 -6.46
CA THR A 106 15.16 7.28 -5.28
C THR A 106 15.75 7.81 -3.97
N ARG A 107 16.79 8.65 -4.03
CA ARG A 107 17.42 9.31 -2.86
C ARG A 107 16.69 10.57 -2.40
N ALA A 108 15.94 11.24 -3.27
CA ALA A 108 15.34 12.55 -2.97
C ALA A 108 14.14 12.45 -2.00
N GLY A 109 13.36 11.36 -2.04
CA GLY A 109 12.14 11.22 -1.22
C GLY A 109 12.39 11.15 0.29
N ASP A 110 13.44 10.45 0.72
CA ASP A 110 13.78 10.30 2.15
C ASP A 110 14.33 11.59 2.77
N THR A 111 15.05 12.36 1.97
CA THR A 111 15.66 13.62 2.40
C THR A 111 14.60 14.70 2.65
N GLU A 112 13.52 14.70 1.89
CA GLU A 112 12.46 15.73 1.96
C GLU A 112 11.55 15.52 3.18
N HIS A 113 11.14 14.29 3.48
CA HIS A 113 10.35 13.99 4.68
C HIS A 113 11.15 14.17 5.98
N LYS A 114 12.44 13.86 5.97
CA LYS A 114 13.35 14.16 7.09
C LYS A 114 13.48 15.67 7.29
N LYS A 115 13.63 16.43 6.21
CA LYS A 115 13.68 17.90 6.26
C LYS A 115 12.37 18.50 6.76
N GLU A 116 11.21 18.00 6.32
CA GLU A 116 9.91 18.46 6.80
C GLU A 116 9.75 18.18 8.32
N GLU A 117 10.07 16.98 8.79
CA GLU A 117 10.03 16.63 10.22
C GLU A 117 11.02 17.47 11.04
N GLN A 118 12.23 17.66 10.55
CA GLN A 118 13.22 18.50 11.22
C GLN A 118 12.78 19.98 11.27
N SER A 119 12.18 20.49 10.19
CA SER A 119 11.67 21.86 10.15
C SER A 119 10.50 22.06 11.12
N LEU A 120 9.61 21.08 11.25
CA LEU A 120 8.52 21.11 12.23
C LEU A 120 9.05 20.98 13.65
N LEU A 121 10.05 20.14 13.89
CA LEU A 121 10.69 20.00 15.19
C LEU A 121 11.38 21.31 15.63
N LEU A 122 12.09 21.96 14.72
CA LEU A 122 12.74 23.25 14.99
C LEU A 122 11.71 24.34 15.26
N ALA A 123 10.66 24.43 14.43
CA ALA A 123 9.57 25.38 14.64
C ALA A 123 8.84 25.16 15.99
N MET A 124 8.64 23.89 16.37
CA MET A 124 8.06 23.52 17.67
C MET A 124 9.00 23.89 18.82
N GLY A 125 10.32 23.67 18.69
CA GLY A 125 11.30 24.04 19.70
C GLY A 125 11.34 25.56 19.95
N VAL A 126 11.35 26.35 18.88
CA VAL A 126 11.30 27.81 18.96
C VAL A 126 9.99 28.29 19.60
N ALA A 127 8.84 27.74 19.16
CA ALA A 127 7.55 28.11 19.73
C ALA A 127 7.44 27.72 21.22
N GLY A 128 7.95 26.54 21.61
CA GLY A 128 7.96 26.08 23.00
C GLY A 128 8.85 26.94 23.90
N PHE A 129 10.05 27.30 23.43
CA PHE A 129 10.96 28.19 24.15
C PHE A 129 10.34 29.59 24.34
N ALA A 130 9.78 30.15 23.27
CA ALA A 130 9.11 31.46 23.34
C ALA A 130 7.91 31.42 24.28
N THR A 131 7.06 30.39 24.20
CA THR A 131 5.90 30.21 25.08
C THR A 131 6.30 30.15 26.53
N ALA A 132 7.36 29.40 26.90
CA ALA A 132 7.84 29.31 28.27
C ALA A 132 8.32 30.67 28.81
N ASN A 133 9.06 31.45 28.00
CA ASN A 133 9.53 32.76 28.39
C ASN A 133 8.39 33.78 28.50
N ILE A 134 7.47 33.83 27.55
CA ILE A 134 6.32 34.72 27.60
C ILE A 134 5.42 34.39 28.82
N MET A 135 5.25 33.07 29.10
CA MET A 135 4.46 32.64 30.27
C MET A 135 5.04 33.10 31.59
N LEU A 136 6.38 33.10 31.76
CA LEU A 136 7.04 33.67 32.92
C LEU A 136 6.73 35.15 33.10
N LEU A 137 6.74 35.92 31.99
CA LEU A 137 6.37 37.34 32.02
C LEU A 137 4.88 37.52 32.35
N SER A 138 3.99 36.72 31.75
CA SER A 138 2.55 36.79 32.00
C SER A 138 2.20 36.42 33.45
N VAL A 139 2.82 35.39 34.03
CA VAL A 139 2.63 35.02 35.45
C VAL A 139 3.03 36.18 36.40
N SER A 140 4.15 36.87 36.06
CA SER A 140 4.59 38.04 36.83
C SER A 140 3.58 39.19 36.76
N VAL A 141 2.94 39.40 35.61
CA VAL A 141 1.87 40.42 35.47
C VAL A 141 0.61 40.01 36.26
N TRP A 142 0.21 38.73 36.21
CA TRP A 142 -0.98 38.24 36.93
C TRP A 142 -0.78 38.25 38.46
N GLY A 143 0.43 37.87 38.92
CA GLY A 143 0.74 37.84 40.36
C GLY A 143 0.97 39.23 40.98
N GLY A 144 1.36 40.23 40.17
CA GLY A 144 1.60 41.61 40.61
C GLY A 144 0.48 42.59 40.29
N HIS A 145 -0.73 42.10 39.94
CA HIS A 145 -1.84 42.90 39.38
C HIS A 145 -2.16 44.15 40.19
N ASP A 146 -2.20 44.08 41.52
CA ASP A 146 -2.57 45.15 42.41
C ASP A 146 -1.39 46.07 42.82
N GLU A 147 -0.14 45.62 42.66
CA GLU A 147 1.07 46.32 43.12
C GLU A 147 1.95 46.83 41.96
N MET A 148 1.72 46.36 40.72
CA MET A 148 2.55 46.69 39.57
C MET A 148 2.10 48.00 38.92
N GLY A 149 3.04 48.95 38.80
CA GLY A 149 2.80 50.19 38.07
C GLY A 149 2.53 49.95 36.57
N GLU A 150 1.68 50.81 35.98
CA GLU A 150 1.28 50.70 34.56
C GLU A 150 2.46 50.63 33.59
N ALA A 151 3.52 51.43 33.82
CA ALA A 151 4.72 51.42 32.97
C ALA A 151 5.46 50.09 32.98
N THR A 152 5.53 49.43 34.16
CA THR A 152 6.17 48.08 34.26
C THR A 152 5.32 47.05 33.56
N ARG A 153 4.00 47.07 33.71
CA ARG A 153 3.08 46.15 33.02
C ARG A 153 3.16 46.31 31.51
N GLN A 154 3.11 47.55 31.00
CA GLN A 154 3.29 47.83 29.58
C GLN A 154 4.64 47.39 29.07
N GLY A 155 5.71 47.57 29.84
CA GLY A 155 7.05 47.06 29.50
C GLY A 155 7.10 45.57 29.37
N LEU A 156 6.50 44.81 30.29
CA LEU A 156 6.44 43.34 30.22
C LEU A 156 5.59 42.84 29.03
N HIS A 157 4.46 43.52 28.75
CA HIS A 157 3.68 43.23 27.54
C HIS A 157 4.43 43.54 26.26
N ALA A 158 5.18 44.63 26.18
CA ALA A 158 6.01 44.98 25.02
C ALA A 158 7.14 43.95 24.77
N VAL A 159 7.80 43.50 25.85
CA VAL A 159 8.83 42.41 25.75
C VAL A 159 8.18 41.13 25.30
N SER A 160 7.01 40.75 25.82
CA SER A 160 6.24 39.59 25.37
C SER A 160 5.89 39.67 23.88
N GLY A 161 5.47 40.84 23.39
CA GLY A 161 5.19 41.09 21.98
C GLY A 161 6.42 41.00 21.08
N LEU A 162 7.58 41.50 21.59
CA LEU A 162 8.85 41.43 20.90
C LEU A 162 9.35 39.98 20.73
N ILE A 163 9.07 39.09 21.70
CA ILE A 163 9.36 37.65 21.60
C ILE A 163 8.32 36.95 20.69
N ALA A 164 7.04 37.32 20.82
CA ALA A 164 5.96 36.65 20.09
C ALA A 164 6.00 36.91 18.58
N LEU A 165 6.36 38.11 18.12
CA LEU A 165 6.37 38.48 16.72
C LEU A 165 7.33 37.60 15.88
N PRO A 166 8.65 37.48 16.18
CA PRO A 166 9.54 36.61 15.44
C PRO A 166 9.15 35.14 15.56
N THR A 167 8.60 34.73 16.71
CA THR A 167 8.11 33.35 16.91
C THR A 167 6.95 33.04 15.98
N LEU A 168 5.95 33.91 15.88
CA LEU A 168 4.83 33.74 14.95
C LEU A 168 5.29 33.72 13.47
N LEU A 169 6.19 34.62 13.11
CA LEU A 169 6.71 34.69 11.73
C LEU A 169 7.54 33.45 11.35
N PHE A 170 8.33 32.93 12.27
CA PHE A 170 9.16 31.74 12.02
C PHE A 170 8.40 30.44 12.19
N SER A 171 7.83 30.22 13.36
CA SER A 171 7.15 28.95 13.70
C SER A 171 5.75 28.84 13.10
N GLY A 172 5.09 29.97 12.81
CA GLY A 172 3.81 30.03 12.10
C GLY A 172 3.91 29.86 10.57
N ARG A 173 5.12 29.95 10.02
CA ARG A 173 5.37 29.86 8.57
C ARG A 173 4.69 28.68 7.87
N PRO A 174 4.66 27.44 8.41
CA PRO A 174 3.95 26.33 7.77
C PRO A 174 2.44 26.58 7.59
N PHE A 175 1.81 27.28 8.52
CA PHE A 175 0.38 27.62 8.48
C PHE A 175 0.11 28.80 7.55
N PHE A 176 0.85 29.90 7.71
CA PHE A 176 0.68 31.10 6.90
C PHE A 176 0.95 30.87 5.42
N HIS A 177 2.02 30.12 5.10
CA HIS A 177 2.36 29.82 3.72
C HIS A 177 1.28 28.94 3.05
N SER A 178 0.79 27.94 3.78
CA SER A 178 -0.30 27.08 3.32
C SER A 178 -1.60 27.88 3.11
N ALA A 179 -2.00 28.70 4.08
CA ALA A 179 -3.18 29.53 3.99
C ALA A 179 -3.11 30.52 2.83
N TRP A 180 -2.00 31.25 2.69
CA TRP A 180 -1.79 32.22 1.63
C TRP A 180 -1.91 31.62 0.23
N ASN A 181 -1.30 30.47 0.01
CA ASN A 181 -1.30 29.79 -1.27
C ASN A 181 -2.69 29.33 -1.71
N VAL A 182 -3.53 28.95 -0.73
CA VAL A 182 -4.90 28.51 -1.00
C VAL A 182 -5.81 29.71 -1.24
N LEU A 183 -5.67 30.77 -0.45
CA LEU A 183 -6.43 32.02 -0.61
C LEU A 183 -6.13 32.70 -1.95
N LYS A 184 -4.86 32.73 -2.38
CA LYS A 184 -4.47 33.26 -3.68
C LYS A 184 -5.22 32.55 -4.83
N ARG A 185 -5.64 31.31 -4.62
CA ARG A 185 -6.42 30.52 -5.58
C ARG A 185 -7.94 30.57 -5.30
N ARG A 186 -8.41 31.50 -4.49
CA ARG A 186 -9.83 31.68 -4.05
C ARG A 186 -10.42 30.42 -3.42
N ARG A 187 -9.65 29.76 -2.55
CA ARG A 187 -10.04 28.52 -1.88
C ARG A 187 -9.73 28.59 -0.40
N THR A 188 -10.27 27.65 0.38
CA THR A 188 -10.06 27.54 1.82
C THR A 188 -9.54 26.15 2.18
N ASN A 189 -8.71 26.09 3.23
CA ASN A 189 -8.27 24.87 3.88
C ASN A 189 -8.28 25.07 5.40
N MET A 190 -7.88 24.04 6.14
CA MET A 190 -7.81 24.09 7.61
C MET A 190 -6.75 25.07 8.16
N ASP A 191 -5.76 25.47 7.36
CA ASP A 191 -4.72 26.40 7.79
C ASP A 191 -5.17 27.86 7.70
N VAL A 192 -6.22 28.16 6.92
CA VAL A 192 -6.80 29.52 6.83
C VAL A 192 -7.41 29.99 8.15
N PRO A 193 -8.35 29.25 8.78
CA PRO A 193 -8.90 29.66 10.08
C PRO A 193 -7.83 29.68 11.18
N ILE A 194 -6.85 28.77 11.17
CA ILE A 194 -5.74 28.76 12.11
C ILE A 194 -4.88 30.02 11.96
N SER A 195 -4.48 30.35 10.74
CA SER A 195 -3.69 31.54 10.45
C SER A 195 -4.45 32.83 10.84
N LEU A 196 -5.75 32.87 10.55
CA LEU A 196 -6.61 33.98 10.95
C LEU A 196 -6.68 34.10 12.48
N ALA A 197 -6.86 33.00 13.21
CA ALA A 197 -6.90 32.97 14.66
C ALA A 197 -5.59 33.48 15.29
N LEU A 198 -4.42 33.05 14.77
CA LEU A 198 -3.12 33.51 15.25
C LEU A 198 -2.92 35.00 14.98
N ILE A 199 -3.29 35.52 13.81
CA ILE A 199 -3.19 36.92 13.45
C ILE A 199 -4.11 37.77 14.34
N LEU A 200 -5.36 37.33 14.53
CA LEU A 200 -6.34 38.05 15.39
C LEU A 200 -5.89 38.09 16.84
N ALA A 201 -5.46 36.97 17.43
CA ALA A 201 -4.96 36.91 18.79
C ALA A 201 -3.75 37.83 19.01
N PHE A 202 -2.80 37.84 18.08
CA PHE A 202 -1.63 38.70 18.10
C PHE A 202 -2.03 40.18 17.97
N SER A 203 -2.94 40.53 17.03
CA SER A 203 -3.38 41.91 16.78
C SER A 203 -4.14 42.48 17.98
N VAL A 204 -5.00 41.69 18.61
CA VAL A 204 -5.69 42.10 19.87
C VAL A 204 -4.66 42.38 20.94
N SER A 205 -3.64 41.51 21.13
CA SER A 205 -2.60 41.68 22.15
C SER A 205 -1.77 42.94 21.93
N VAL A 206 -1.40 43.24 20.67
CA VAL A 206 -0.69 44.48 20.31
C VAL A 206 -1.54 45.71 20.62
N THR A 207 -2.82 45.69 20.27
CA THR A 207 -3.76 46.80 20.52
C THR A 207 -3.92 47.05 22.01
N GLU A 208 -4.06 46.01 22.83
CA GLU A 208 -4.14 46.09 24.29
C GLU A 208 -2.84 46.67 24.89
N THR A 209 -1.66 46.21 24.41
CA THR A 209 -0.38 46.73 24.86
C THR A 209 -0.24 48.25 24.58
N ILE A 210 -0.63 48.70 23.38
CA ILE A 210 -0.56 50.11 23.00
C ILE A 210 -1.54 50.98 23.82
N ARG A 211 -2.73 50.43 24.13
CA ARG A 211 -3.77 51.14 24.90
C ARG A 211 -3.56 51.09 26.42
N GLY A 212 -2.52 50.41 26.89
CA GLY A 212 -2.28 50.22 28.32
C GLY A 212 -3.25 49.27 29.01
N GLY A 213 -3.87 48.36 28.22
CA GLY A 213 -4.81 47.37 28.73
C GLY A 213 -4.21 46.42 29.78
N GLU A 214 -5.06 45.90 30.64
CA GLU A 214 -4.65 45.04 31.76
C GLU A 214 -4.14 43.65 31.27
N HIS A 215 -4.60 43.18 30.13
CA HIS A 215 -4.31 41.83 29.65
C HIS A 215 -3.84 41.82 28.19
N ALA A 216 -2.64 41.33 27.96
CA ALA A 216 -2.13 40.99 26.62
C ALA A 216 -2.10 39.46 26.48
N TYR A 217 -2.47 38.93 25.30
CA TYR A 217 -2.67 37.49 25.02
C TYR A 217 -1.55 36.90 24.15
N PHE A 218 -0.32 37.41 24.24
CA PHE A 218 0.83 36.89 23.50
C PHE A 218 1.18 35.47 23.90
N ASP A 219 1.00 35.13 25.19
CA ASP A 219 1.13 33.79 25.74
C ASP A 219 0.13 32.81 25.10
N ALA A 220 -1.14 33.19 25.02
CA ALA A 220 -2.17 32.38 24.38
C ALA A 220 -1.91 32.16 22.91
N ALA A 221 -1.44 33.18 22.15
CA ALA A 221 -1.12 33.07 20.74
C ALA A 221 0.09 32.14 20.50
N CYS A 222 1.17 32.27 21.28
CA CYS A 222 2.36 31.42 21.16
C CYS A 222 2.08 29.99 21.62
N MET A 223 1.31 29.82 22.70
CA MET A 223 0.91 28.51 23.22
C MET A 223 -0.01 27.78 22.24
N LEU A 224 -0.97 28.49 21.63
CA LEU A 224 -1.79 27.95 20.54
C LEU A 224 -0.93 27.45 19.39
N LEU A 225 0.03 28.26 18.90
CA LEU A 225 0.95 27.88 17.84
C LEU A 225 1.79 26.64 18.22
N PHE A 226 2.28 26.59 19.46
CA PHE A 226 3.07 25.47 19.97
C PHE A 226 2.25 24.17 19.97
N PHE A 227 1.00 24.16 20.48
CA PHE A 227 0.15 22.98 20.47
C PHE A 227 -0.25 22.55 19.04
N LEU A 228 -0.50 23.50 18.16
CA LEU A 228 -0.76 23.19 16.75
C LEU A 228 0.43 22.52 16.07
N LEU A 229 1.66 22.97 16.36
CA LEU A 229 2.89 22.36 15.86
C LEU A 229 3.12 20.97 16.45
N ILE A 230 2.83 20.74 17.74
CA ILE A 230 2.85 19.40 18.33
C ILE A 230 1.92 18.46 17.57
N GLY A 231 0.67 18.87 17.36
CA GLY A 231 -0.32 18.08 16.62
C GLY A 231 0.17 17.73 15.21
N ARG A 232 0.72 18.71 14.49
CA ARG A 232 1.23 18.54 13.13
C ARG A 232 2.49 17.66 13.07
N PHE A 233 3.39 17.80 14.04
CA PHE A 233 4.58 16.95 14.18
C PHE A 233 4.21 15.49 14.48
N LEU A 234 3.28 15.26 15.43
CA LEU A 234 2.81 13.91 15.75
C LEU A 234 2.12 13.25 14.56
N ASP A 235 1.29 13.99 13.82
CA ASP A 235 0.65 13.51 12.59
C ASP A 235 1.70 13.11 11.54
N ALA A 236 2.68 13.96 11.27
CA ALA A 236 3.77 13.67 10.33
C ALA A 236 4.57 12.43 10.77
N ARG A 237 4.86 12.30 12.08
CA ARG A 237 5.61 11.17 12.64
C ARG A 237 4.85 9.84 12.60
N VAL A 238 3.53 9.86 12.89
CA VAL A 238 2.67 8.66 12.79
C VAL A 238 2.57 8.20 11.35
N ARG A 239 2.33 9.11 10.42
CA ARG A 239 2.32 8.79 8.98
C ARG A 239 3.66 8.18 8.55
N ARG A 240 4.78 8.78 8.92
CA ARG A 240 6.11 8.26 8.56
C ARG A 240 6.35 6.84 9.09
N ARG A 241 6.04 6.54 10.37
CA ARG A 241 6.17 5.19 10.93
C ARG A 241 5.33 4.16 10.21
N ALA A 242 4.16 4.56 9.76
CA ALA A 242 3.27 3.70 9.02
C ALA A 242 3.79 3.42 7.59
N TYR A 243 4.45 4.39 6.96
CA TYR A 243 5.05 4.24 5.61
C TYR A 243 6.43 3.58 5.63
N SER A 244 7.18 3.62 6.75
CA SER A 244 8.54 3.04 6.82
C SER A 244 8.55 1.54 6.56
N ALA A 245 7.55 0.79 7.01
CA ALA A 245 7.45 -0.65 6.79
C ALA A 245 7.33 -1.02 5.28
N ALA A 246 6.66 -0.20 4.48
CA ALA A 246 6.57 -0.39 3.03
C ALA A 246 7.85 0.07 2.29
N ARG A 247 8.53 1.08 2.83
CA ARG A 247 9.76 1.64 2.25
C ARG A 247 11.01 0.83 2.54
N ASP A 248 11.08 0.16 3.71
CA ASP A 248 12.23 -0.68 4.05
C ASP A 248 12.43 -1.80 3.02
N LEU A 249 11.37 -2.20 2.31
CA LEU A 249 11.45 -3.13 1.19
C LEU A 249 11.95 -2.47 -0.10
N ALA A 250 11.49 -1.29 -0.44
CA ALA A 250 12.02 -0.55 -1.59
C ALA A 250 13.50 -0.19 -1.41
N ALA A 251 13.95 0.05 -0.17
CA ALA A 251 15.35 0.27 0.17
C ALA A 251 16.20 -1.01 0.03
N LEU A 252 15.60 -2.20 0.05
CA LEU A 252 16.30 -3.45 -0.24
C LEU A 252 16.69 -3.57 -1.72
N ALA A 253 15.96 -2.95 -2.62
CA ALA A 253 16.25 -2.91 -4.06
C ALA A 253 17.44 -1.98 -4.43
N SER A 254 17.88 -1.10 -3.54
CA SER A 254 18.96 -0.12 -3.83
C SER A 254 20.35 -0.57 -3.39
N ARG A 255 20.58 -1.86 -3.14
CA ARG A 255 21.87 -2.38 -2.66
C ARG A 255 22.83 -2.68 -3.80
N THR A 256 24.14 -2.64 -3.49
CA THR A 256 25.20 -3.17 -4.35
C THR A 256 25.23 -4.70 -4.22
N VAL A 257 25.48 -5.36 -5.34
CA VAL A 257 25.58 -6.81 -5.49
C VAL A 257 26.92 -7.14 -6.09
N THR A 258 27.51 -8.25 -5.71
CA THR A 258 28.76 -8.72 -6.32
C THR A 258 28.43 -9.52 -7.57
N ARG A 259 28.67 -8.91 -8.76
CA ARG A 259 28.57 -9.60 -10.04
C ARG A 259 29.91 -10.28 -10.35
N ILE A 260 29.84 -11.49 -10.87
CA ILE A 260 30.99 -12.23 -11.39
C ILE A 260 31.05 -11.99 -12.90
N SER A 261 32.10 -11.28 -13.35
CA SER A 261 32.35 -11.04 -14.77
C SER A 261 32.68 -12.33 -15.51
N ASN A 262 32.55 -12.33 -16.84
CA ASN A 262 32.94 -13.45 -17.69
C ASN A 262 34.43 -13.80 -17.57
N THR A 263 35.27 -12.88 -17.09
CA THR A 263 36.69 -13.07 -16.78
C THR A 263 36.95 -13.63 -15.37
N GLY A 264 35.88 -13.88 -14.56
CA GLY A 264 36.00 -14.38 -13.19
C GLY A 264 36.27 -13.27 -12.14
N THR A 265 36.31 -12.00 -12.54
CA THR A 265 36.52 -10.88 -11.60
C THR A 265 35.21 -10.55 -10.87
N HIS A 266 35.33 -10.19 -9.58
CA HIS A 266 34.20 -9.81 -8.73
C HIS A 266 34.03 -8.29 -8.77
N GLU A 267 32.91 -7.81 -9.26
CA GLU A 267 32.59 -6.38 -9.40
C GLU A 267 31.38 -6.01 -8.55
N PRO A 268 31.48 -5.01 -7.66
CA PRO A 268 30.31 -4.46 -6.98
C PRO A 268 29.51 -3.60 -7.98
N VAL A 269 28.31 -4.08 -8.33
CA VAL A 269 27.36 -3.37 -9.20
C VAL A 269 26.09 -3.02 -8.45
N ARG A 270 25.34 -2.02 -8.92
CA ARG A 270 24.03 -1.73 -8.35
C ARG A 270 23.04 -2.83 -8.74
N ALA A 271 22.11 -3.14 -7.84
CA ALA A 271 21.06 -4.10 -8.13
C ALA A 271 20.27 -3.74 -9.41
N GLU A 272 20.07 -2.44 -9.66
CA GLU A 272 19.37 -1.89 -10.83
C GLU A 272 20.10 -2.20 -12.16
N ASP A 273 21.41 -2.45 -12.12
CA ASP A 273 22.24 -2.70 -13.30
C ASP A 273 22.35 -4.20 -13.63
N ILE A 274 21.80 -5.08 -12.78
CA ILE A 274 21.78 -6.53 -13.00
C ILE A 274 20.76 -6.89 -14.09
N ARG A 275 21.22 -7.70 -15.03
CA ARG A 275 20.42 -8.22 -16.15
C ARG A 275 20.18 -9.71 -15.99
N PRO A 276 19.06 -10.23 -16.53
CA PRO A 276 18.88 -11.67 -16.62
C PRO A 276 20.09 -12.34 -17.31
N GLY A 277 20.63 -13.37 -16.68
CA GLY A 277 21.83 -14.07 -17.15
C GLY A 277 23.13 -13.67 -16.47
N ASP A 278 23.18 -12.55 -15.74
CA ASP A 278 24.35 -12.15 -14.95
C ASP A 278 24.61 -13.16 -13.82
N ARG A 279 25.89 -13.47 -13.59
CA ARG A 279 26.31 -14.33 -12.48
C ARG A 279 26.56 -13.48 -11.23
N ILE A 280 26.00 -13.93 -10.11
CA ILE A 280 25.98 -13.19 -8.85
C ILE A 280 26.56 -14.07 -7.76
N LEU A 281 27.42 -13.49 -6.94
CA LEU A 281 27.89 -14.06 -5.67
C LEU A 281 27.04 -13.51 -4.53
N LEU A 282 26.47 -14.41 -3.74
CA LEU A 282 25.74 -14.08 -2.52
C LEU A 282 26.50 -14.63 -1.32
N ALA A 283 27.16 -13.74 -0.58
CA ALA A 283 27.93 -14.13 0.59
C ALA A 283 27.00 -14.44 1.82
N PRO A 284 27.50 -15.19 2.83
CA PRO A 284 26.78 -15.39 4.08
C PRO A 284 26.40 -14.07 4.74
N GLY A 285 25.16 -13.96 5.22
CA GLY A 285 24.58 -12.73 5.77
C GLY A 285 24.07 -11.74 4.73
N GLU A 286 24.34 -11.95 3.45
CA GLU A 286 23.79 -11.12 2.37
C GLU A 286 22.38 -11.54 1.98
N ARG A 287 21.63 -10.55 1.51
CA ARG A 287 20.27 -10.71 1.02
C ARG A 287 20.26 -10.72 -0.51
N ALA A 288 19.61 -11.69 -1.11
CA ALA A 288 19.36 -11.72 -2.55
C ALA A 288 18.51 -10.51 -2.96
N VAL A 289 18.99 -9.73 -3.94
CA VAL A 289 18.30 -8.53 -4.44
C VAL A 289 17.59 -8.75 -5.77
N VAL A 290 17.86 -9.88 -6.42
CA VAL A 290 17.20 -10.35 -7.63
C VAL A 290 16.88 -11.84 -7.48
N ASP A 291 15.89 -12.30 -8.25
CA ASP A 291 15.61 -13.72 -8.34
C ASP A 291 16.74 -14.40 -9.11
N MET A 292 17.27 -15.50 -8.56
CA MET A 292 18.40 -16.20 -9.18
C MET A 292 18.27 -17.72 -9.10
N LEU A 293 18.83 -18.40 -10.08
CA LEU A 293 19.03 -19.85 -10.09
C LEU A 293 20.42 -20.16 -9.54
N ILE A 294 20.51 -20.94 -8.49
CA ILE A 294 21.79 -21.34 -7.88
C ILE A 294 22.56 -22.24 -8.86
N GLU A 295 23.79 -21.86 -9.22
CA GLU A 295 24.69 -22.66 -10.06
C GLU A 295 25.68 -23.47 -9.21
N HIS A 296 26.21 -22.84 -8.14
CA HIS A 296 27.20 -23.48 -7.26
C HIS A 296 26.99 -23.05 -5.82
N GLY A 297 27.32 -23.96 -4.90
CA GLY A 297 27.21 -23.78 -3.46
C GLY A 297 25.98 -24.45 -2.89
N GLU A 298 26.04 -24.64 -1.56
CA GLU A 298 24.97 -25.19 -0.73
C GLU A 298 24.88 -24.32 0.53
N SER A 299 23.70 -23.90 0.94
CA SER A 299 23.53 -23.07 2.13
C SER A 299 22.15 -23.22 2.73
N GLU A 300 22.01 -22.87 4.00
CA GLU A 300 20.73 -22.56 4.59
C GLU A 300 20.35 -21.12 4.23
N VAL A 301 19.10 -20.91 3.87
CA VAL A 301 18.56 -19.63 3.41
C VAL A 301 17.31 -19.29 4.22
N ASP A 302 17.27 -18.10 4.78
CA ASP A 302 16.08 -17.53 5.40
C ASP A 302 15.21 -16.86 4.32
N GLU A 303 14.10 -17.49 4.02
CA GLU A 303 13.10 -16.99 3.07
C GLU A 303 11.88 -16.37 3.79
N SER A 304 11.96 -16.13 5.09
CA SER A 304 10.84 -15.67 5.92
C SER A 304 10.19 -14.37 5.41
N LEU A 305 10.95 -13.48 4.80
CA LEU A 305 10.44 -12.24 4.20
C LEU A 305 9.57 -12.51 2.97
N VAL A 306 9.87 -13.57 2.22
CA VAL A 306 9.24 -13.87 0.93
C VAL A 306 8.15 -14.93 1.09
N THR A 307 8.45 -15.98 1.85
CA THR A 307 7.55 -17.13 2.05
C THR A 307 6.72 -17.03 3.33
N GLY A 308 7.16 -16.21 4.31
CA GLY A 308 6.54 -16.14 5.65
C GLY A 308 6.93 -17.29 6.58
N GLU A 309 7.74 -18.25 6.13
CA GLU A 309 8.21 -19.38 6.93
C GLU A 309 9.45 -18.99 7.74
N SER A 310 9.41 -19.19 9.05
CA SER A 310 10.50 -18.80 9.96
C SER A 310 11.66 -19.78 10.01
N LEU A 311 11.51 -20.98 9.46
CA LEU A 311 12.56 -22.00 9.43
C LEU A 311 13.43 -21.83 8.19
N PRO A 312 14.77 -21.80 8.34
CA PRO A 312 15.67 -21.75 7.22
C PRO A 312 15.48 -22.98 6.30
N ARG A 313 15.55 -22.73 5.00
CA ARG A 313 15.45 -23.75 3.96
C ARG A 313 16.83 -24.09 3.44
N PHE A 314 17.12 -25.37 3.30
CA PHE A 314 18.31 -25.83 2.57
C PHE A 314 18.18 -25.53 1.09
N SER A 315 19.19 -24.89 0.50
CA SER A 315 19.24 -24.48 -0.89
C SER A 315 20.58 -24.87 -1.52
N ALA A 316 20.51 -25.49 -2.70
CA ALA A 316 21.67 -26.05 -3.41
C ALA A 316 21.57 -25.74 -4.92
N ALA A 317 22.61 -26.14 -5.67
CA ALA A 317 22.65 -25.94 -7.12
C ALA A 317 21.41 -26.52 -7.83
N GLY A 318 20.85 -25.78 -8.78
CA GLY A 318 19.60 -26.09 -9.49
C GLY A 318 18.33 -25.59 -8.80
N MET A 319 18.40 -25.05 -7.59
CA MET A 319 17.26 -24.45 -6.89
C MET A 319 17.15 -22.95 -7.19
N GLN A 320 15.91 -22.46 -7.22
CA GLN A 320 15.63 -21.05 -7.40
C GLN A 320 15.63 -20.35 -6.02
N LEU A 321 16.33 -19.23 -5.94
CA LEU A 321 16.36 -18.33 -4.81
C LEU A 321 15.65 -17.04 -5.18
N MET A 322 14.70 -16.62 -4.36
CA MET A 322 13.90 -15.42 -4.58
C MET A 322 14.58 -14.18 -4.01
N ALA A 323 14.38 -13.04 -4.66
CA ALA A 323 14.80 -11.75 -4.14
C ALA A 323 14.15 -11.51 -2.75
N GLY A 324 14.95 -11.11 -1.78
CA GLY A 324 14.49 -10.96 -0.39
C GLY A 324 15.01 -12.03 0.56
N SER A 325 15.41 -13.20 0.07
CA SER A 325 15.99 -14.29 0.86
C SER A 325 17.37 -13.92 1.41
N ILE A 326 17.71 -14.34 2.62
CA ILE A 326 19.01 -14.11 3.26
C ILE A 326 19.81 -15.41 3.24
N ASN A 327 21.01 -15.36 2.69
CA ASN A 327 21.95 -16.47 2.78
C ASN A 327 22.55 -16.55 4.19
N LEU A 328 22.48 -17.70 4.84
CA LEU A 328 22.91 -17.84 6.25
C LEU A 328 24.28 -18.46 6.43
N SER A 329 24.65 -19.48 5.66
CA SER A 329 25.76 -20.37 6.04
C SER A 329 26.96 -20.27 5.10
N GLN A 330 26.83 -20.55 3.80
CA GLN A 330 27.93 -20.63 2.85
C GLN A 330 27.68 -19.77 1.60
N PRO A 331 28.74 -19.33 0.89
CA PRO A 331 28.60 -18.54 -0.32
C PRO A 331 27.83 -19.31 -1.40
N LEU A 332 26.85 -18.65 -2.01
CA LEU A 332 26.09 -19.14 -3.14
C LEU A 332 26.47 -18.34 -4.39
N THR A 333 26.66 -19.04 -5.50
CA THR A 333 26.78 -18.42 -6.81
C THR A 333 25.61 -18.83 -7.67
N GLY A 334 24.95 -17.89 -8.30
CA GLY A 334 23.80 -18.17 -9.14
C GLY A 334 23.67 -17.18 -10.29
N ARG A 335 22.78 -17.51 -11.20
CA ARG A 335 22.47 -16.70 -12.37
C ARG A 335 21.16 -15.97 -12.17
N ALA A 336 21.16 -14.64 -12.34
CA ALA A 336 19.96 -13.82 -12.28
C ALA A 336 18.91 -14.31 -13.31
N THR A 337 17.69 -14.57 -12.86
CA THR A 337 16.56 -15.00 -13.70
C THR A 337 15.68 -13.83 -14.10
N ALA A 338 15.68 -12.76 -13.33
CA ALA A 338 14.93 -11.53 -13.59
C ALA A 338 15.82 -10.29 -13.34
N ALA A 339 15.50 -9.18 -14.00
CA ALA A 339 16.08 -7.89 -13.64
C ALA A 339 15.56 -7.46 -12.24
N SER A 340 16.32 -6.64 -11.52
CA SER A 340 15.90 -6.15 -10.19
C SER A 340 14.53 -5.45 -10.22
N ALA A 341 14.23 -4.73 -11.30
CA ALA A 341 12.95 -4.07 -11.51
C ALA A 341 11.76 -5.05 -11.70
N ASP A 342 12.04 -6.26 -12.13
CA ASP A 342 11.06 -7.33 -12.43
C ASP A 342 11.13 -8.46 -11.39
N SER A 343 11.86 -8.27 -10.28
CA SER A 343 11.90 -9.20 -9.17
C SER A 343 10.61 -9.20 -8.37
N LEU A 344 10.31 -10.33 -7.71
CA LEU A 344 9.13 -10.46 -6.82
C LEU A 344 9.05 -9.32 -5.78
N LEU A 345 10.19 -8.90 -5.23
CA LEU A 345 10.25 -7.76 -4.28
C LEU A 345 9.86 -6.43 -4.92
N SER A 346 10.27 -6.19 -6.16
CA SER A 346 9.90 -4.98 -6.90
C SER A 346 8.42 -4.98 -7.25
N ASP A 347 7.85 -6.14 -7.59
CA ASP A 347 6.41 -6.32 -7.81
C ASP A 347 5.60 -6.06 -6.56
N ILE A 348 6.01 -6.60 -5.43
CA ILE A 348 5.38 -6.32 -4.12
C ILE A 348 5.46 -4.82 -3.80
N GLY A 349 6.58 -4.16 -4.03
CA GLY A 349 6.74 -2.71 -3.87
C GLY A 349 5.77 -1.91 -4.74
N ARG A 350 5.65 -2.27 -6.03
CA ARG A 350 4.70 -1.65 -6.97
C ARG A 350 3.24 -1.90 -6.58
N MET A 351 2.93 -3.09 -6.06
CA MET A 351 1.58 -3.43 -5.57
C MET A 351 1.19 -2.60 -4.35
N LEU A 352 2.11 -2.39 -3.41
CA LEU A 352 1.89 -1.52 -2.26
C LEU A 352 1.65 -0.07 -2.69
N GLU A 353 2.42 0.43 -3.65
CA GLU A 353 2.23 1.76 -4.23
C GLU A 353 0.89 1.88 -4.96
N ALA A 354 0.52 0.89 -5.77
CA ALA A 354 -0.76 0.87 -6.48
C ALA A 354 -1.98 0.77 -5.54
N GLY A 355 -1.83 0.03 -4.43
CA GLY A 355 -2.87 -0.13 -3.42
C GLY A 355 -3.30 1.18 -2.75
N GLU A 356 -2.39 2.16 -2.64
CA GLU A 356 -2.69 3.48 -2.09
C GLU A 356 -3.50 4.37 -3.05
N GLN A 357 -3.53 4.05 -4.35
CA GLN A 357 -4.14 4.91 -5.38
C GLN A 357 -5.67 4.78 -5.47
N LYS A 358 -6.23 3.59 -5.20
CA LYS A 358 -7.70 3.40 -5.15
C LYS A 358 -8.23 3.85 -3.80
N ARG A 359 -9.05 4.90 -3.78
CA ARG A 359 -9.64 5.43 -2.54
C ARG A 359 -10.77 4.54 -2.05
N GLY A 360 -10.65 4.05 -0.83
CA GLY A 360 -11.74 3.37 -0.15
C GLY A 360 -12.98 4.26 0.05
N ALA A 361 -14.15 3.63 0.20
CA ALA A 361 -15.41 4.33 0.40
C ALA A 361 -15.37 5.26 1.63
N TYR A 362 -14.79 4.81 2.73
CA TYR A 362 -14.66 5.62 3.95
C TYR A 362 -13.76 6.83 3.75
N ARG A 363 -12.71 6.75 2.95
CA ARG A 363 -11.87 7.89 2.61
C ARG A 363 -12.62 8.90 1.76
N ARG A 364 -13.44 8.45 0.79
CA ARG A 364 -14.31 9.35 0.01
C ARG A 364 -15.36 10.04 0.88
N ILE A 365 -15.95 9.31 1.85
CA ILE A 365 -16.90 9.88 2.82
C ILE A 365 -16.19 10.93 3.68
N ALA A 366 -14.99 10.64 4.20
CA ALA A 366 -14.21 11.60 4.98
C ALA A 366 -13.87 12.86 4.17
N ASP A 367 -13.37 12.71 2.93
CA ASP A 367 -13.04 13.82 2.04
C ASP A 367 -14.27 14.69 1.73
N LYS A 368 -15.43 14.08 1.45
CA LYS A 368 -16.68 14.79 1.21
C LYS A 368 -17.19 15.49 2.48
N ALA A 369 -17.11 14.82 3.62
CA ALA A 369 -17.47 15.42 4.90
C ALA A 369 -16.60 16.64 5.22
N VAL A 370 -15.29 16.56 5.04
CA VAL A 370 -14.37 17.69 5.25
C VAL A 370 -14.67 18.85 4.29
N SER A 371 -14.94 18.56 3.01
CA SER A 371 -15.24 19.61 2.02
C SER A 371 -16.54 20.38 2.34
N LEU A 372 -17.54 19.71 2.88
CA LEU A 372 -18.79 20.35 3.33
C LEU A 372 -18.61 21.06 4.67
N TYR A 373 -17.76 20.51 5.55
CA TYR A 373 -17.59 21.02 6.91
C TYR A 373 -16.83 22.35 6.97
N VAL A 374 -15.82 22.56 6.11
CA VAL A 374 -15.00 23.78 6.12
C VAL A 374 -15.83 25.07 5.97
N PRO A 375 -16.74 25.21 4.98
CA PRO A 375 -17.63 26.37 4.90
C PRO A 375 -18.51 26.54 6.14
N ILE A 376 -19.03 25.44 6.71
CA ILE A 376 -19.86 25.48 7.91
C ILE A 376 -19.08 26.07 9.09
N VAL A 377 -17.83 25.64 9.29
CA VAL A 377 -16.94 26.15 10.34
C VAL A 377 -16.77 27.68 10.26
N HIS A 378 -16.45 28.19 9.07
CA HIS A 378 -16.26 29.63 8.89
C HIS A 378 -17.55 30.40 9.11
N SER A 379 -18.69 29.88 8.63
CA SER A 379 -20.00 30.49 8.84
C SER A 379 -20.39 30.51 10.32
N THR A 380 -20.16 29.37 11.03
CA THR A 380 -20.46 29.28 12.48
C THR A 380 -19.62 30.29 13.27
N ALA A 381 -18.31 30.38 12.99
CA ALA A 381 -17.46 31.34 13.68
C ALA A 381 -17.83 32.79 13.39
N LEU A 382 -18.20 33.12 12.15
CA LEU A 382 -18.68 34.44 11.76
C LEU A 382 -20.00 34.78 12.47
N LEU A 383 -20.95 33.85 12.48
CA LEU A 383 -22.24 34.03 13.20
C LEU A 383 -22.05 34.15 14.70
N THR A 384 -21.11 33.38 15.27
CA THR A 384 -20.75 33.50 16.70
C THR A 384 -20.19 34.88 16.99
N PHE A 385 -19.27 35.37 16.17
CA PHE A 385 -18.73 36.72 16.29
C PHE A 385 -19.83 37.77 16.24
N LEU A 386 -20.66 37.77 15.20
CA LEU A 386 -21.74 38.74 15.01
C LEU A 386 -22.78 38.66 16.13
N GLY A 387 -23.15 37.45 16.54
CA GLY A 387 -24.12 37.22 17.61
C GLY A 387 -23.68 37.86 18.94
N TRP A 388 -22.46 37.57 19.38
CA TRP A 388 -21.92 38.12 20.62
C TRP A 388 -21.65 39.63 20.54
N TRP A 389 -21.19 40.14 19.39
CA TRP A 389 -20.98 41.55 19.16
C TRP A 389 -22.30 42.33 19.20
N LEU A 390 -23.36 41.83 18.55
CA LEU A 390 -24.70 42.43 18.59
C LEU A 390 -25.38 42.31 19.96
N ALA A 391 -25.04 41.26 20.72
CA ALA A 391 -25.49 41.09 22.09
C ALA A 391 -24.78 42.07 23.09
N GLY A 392 -23.83 42.87 22.60
CA GLY A 392 -23.19 43.93 23.43
C GLY A 392 -21.95 43.47 24.20
N LEU A 393 -21.40 42.29 23.95
CA LEU A 393 -20.23 41.75 24.67
C LEU A 393 -18.90 42.49 24.37
N GLY A 394 -18.89 43.41 23.42
CA GLY A 394 -17.69 44.10 22.98
C GLY A 394 -16.90 43.36 21.93
N LEU A 395 -16.12 44.10 21.13
CA LEU A 395 -15.43 43.60 19.97
C LEU A 395 -14.37 42.54 20.34
N ARG A 396 -13.61 42.77 21.40
CA ARG A 396 -12.52 41.94 21.88
C ARG A 396 -13.00 40.52 22.27
N GLU A 397 -13.98 40.44 23.18
CA GLU A 397 -14.50 39.17 23.69
C GLU A 397 -15.19 38.38 22.56
N SER A 398 -15.93 39.08 21.69
CA SER A 398 -16.57 38.47 20.53
C SER A 398 -15.55 37.84 19.55
N ILE A 399 -14.39 38.48 19.33
CA ILE A 399 -13.30 37.93 18.54
C ILE A 399 -12.70 36.68 19.20
N LEU A 400 -12.44 36.72 20.53
CA LEU A 400 -11.86 35.59 21.25
C LEU A 400 -12.76 34.35 21.21
N ILE A 401 -14.07 34.54 21.39
CA ILE A 401 -15.06 33.44 21.27
C ILE A 401 -15.10 32.89 19.86
N ALA A 402 -15.09 33.74 18.85
CA ALA A 402 -15.07 33.30 17.45
C ALA A 402 -13.77 32.55 17.09
N VAL A 403 -12.62 33.00 17.59
CA VAL A 403 -11.32 32.34 17.45
C VAL A 403 -11.35 30.95 18.12
N SER A 404 -11.88 30.85 19.34
CA SER A 404 -12.05 29.56 20.03
C SER A 404 -12.95 28.62 19.24
N THR A 405 -14.04 29.13 18.68
CA THR A 405 -14.96 28.38 17.82
C THR A 405 -14.26 27.89 16.56
N LEU A 406 -13.46 28.71 15.88
CA LEU A 406 -12.66 28.30 14.71
C LEU A 406 -11.68 27.18 15.02
N ILE A 407 -11.01 27.25 16.16
CA ILE A 407 -10.00 26.28 16.56
C ILE A 407 -10.64 24.93 16.88
N ILE A 408 -11.68 24.94 17.73
CA ILE A 408 -12.31 23.71 18.26
C ILE A 408 -13.05 22.93 17.17
N THR A 409 -13.58 23.64 16.18
CA THR A 409 -14.30 23.08 15.04
C THR A 409 -13.37 22.50 13.95
N CYS A 410 -12.06 22.46 14.14
CA CYS A 410 -11.16 21.85 13.16
C CYS A 410 -11.49 20.36 12.95
N PRO A 411 -11.75 19.88 11.73
CA PRO A 411 -12.06 18.48 11.45
C PRO A 411 -10.82 17.56 11.42
N CYS A 412 -9.77 17.88 12.19
CA CYS A 412 -8.48 17.21 12.14
C CYS A 412 -8.59 15.71 12.48
N ALA A 413 -9.33 15.36 13.54
CA ALA A 413 -9.60 13.98 13.93
C ALA A 413 -10.39 13.21 12.86
N LEU A 414 -11.37 13.85 12.23
CA LEU A 414 -12.20 13.27 11.16
C LEU A 414 -11.37 12.97 9.91
N ALA A 415 -10.48 13.87 9.52
CA ALA A 415 -9.61 13.72 8.36
C ALA A 415 -8.58 12.58 8.53
N LEU A 416 -8.19 12.27 9.80
CA LEU A 416 -7.24 11.20 10.12
C LEU A 416 -7.90 9.85 10.39
N ALA A 417 -9.21 9.80 10.61
CA ALA A 417 -9.94 8.62 11.09
C ALA A 417 -9.75 7.36 10.25
N ALA A 418 -9.75 7.48 8.91
CA ALA A 418 -9.55 6.36 7.99
C ALA A 418 -8.08 6.17 7.56
N PRO A 419 -7.34 7.21 7.12
CA PRO A 419 -5.98 7.02 6.58
C PRO A 419 -5.01 6.36 7.56
N VAL A 420 -4.99 6.78 8.82
CA VAL A 420 -4.09 6.20 9.84
C VAL A 420 -4.40 4.73 10.08
N VAL A 421 -5.68 4.35 10.14
CA VAL A 421 -6.12 2.96 10.31
C VAL A 421 -5.70 2.09 9.12
N GLN A 422 -5.90 2.58 7.89
CA GLN A 422 -5.52 1.86 6.66
C GLN A 422 -4.02 1.56 6.65
N VAL A 423 -3.20 2.56 6.98
CA VAL A 423 -1.74 2.40 6.98
C VAL A 423 -1.27 1.43 8.07
N VAL A 424 -1.81 1.51 9.29
CA VAL A 424 -1.47 0.58 10.37
C VAL A 424 -1.90 -0.85 10.04
N ALA A 425 -3.09 -1.01 9.44
CA ALA A 425 -3.60 -2.31 9.00
C ALA A 425 -2.73 -2.91 7.88
N ALA A 426 -2.36 -2.11 6.87
CA ALA A 426 -1.49 -2.54 5.79
C ALA A 426 -0.11 -2.98 6.32
N GLY A 427 0.50 -2.22 7.23
CA GLY A 427 1.76 -2.59 7.87
C GLY A 427 1.69 -3.88 8.71
N ARG A 428 0.54 -4.16 9.35
CA ARG A 428 0.31 -5.43 10.05
C ARG A 428 0.18 -6.60 9.09
N LEU A 429 -0.63 -6.44 8.04
CA LEU A 429 -0.85 -7.46 7.02
C LEU A 429 0.44 -7.81 6.31
N PHE A 430 1.23 -6.79 5.96
CA PHE A 430 2.53 -6.96 5.36
C PHE A 430 3.43 -7.89 6.16
N ARG A 431 3.59 -7.65 7.49
CA ARG A 431 4.37 -8.53 8.37
C ARG A 431 3.80 -9.95 8.50
N GLY A 432 2.55 -10.14 8.15
CA GLY A 432 1.86 -11.42 8.14
C GLY A 432 1.79 -12.09 6.77
N GLY A 433 2.56 -11.62 5.78
CA GLY A 433 2.60 -12.19 4.43
C GLY A 433 1.38 -11.89 3.56
N ALA A 434 0.59 -10.86 3.87
CA ALA A 434 -0.53 -10.42 3.04
C ALA A 434 -0.33 -8.97 2.57
N TYR A 435 -0.52 -8.70 1.29
CA TYR A 435 -0.24 -7.43 0.63
C TYR A 435 -1.50 -6.89 -0.04
N LEU A 436 -1.85 -5.64 0.26
CA LEU A 436 -3.03 -5.00 -0.32
C LEU A 436 -2.63 -4.22 -1.58
N LYS A 437 -3.39 -4.40 -2.65
CA LYS A 437 -3.18 -3.69 -3.93
C LYS A 437 -4.09 -2.47 -4.11
N SER A 438 -5.15 -2.36 -3.33
CA SER A 438 -6.07 -1.23 -3.41
C SER A 438 -6.42 -0.68 -2.03
N GLY A 439 -6.58 0.64 -1.93
CA GLY A 439 -6.92 1.29 -0.67
C GLY A 439 -8.32 0.94 -0.15
N ASP A 440 -9.21 0.42 -1.00
CA ASP A 440 -10.55 -0.05 -0.66
C ASP A 440 -10.63 -1.56 -0.39
N ALA A 441 -9.53 -2.30 -0.63
CA ALA A 441 -9.49 -3.74 -0.40
C ALA A 441 -9.87 -4.11 1.05
N LEU A 442 -9.36 -3.36 2.04
CA LEU A 442 -9.71 -3.59 3.45
C LEU A 442 -11.22 -3.50 3.70
N GLU A 443 -11.87 -2.52 3.08
CA GLU A 443 -13.31 -2.31 3.25
C GLU A 443 -14.11 -3.44 2.60
N ARG A 444 -13.73 -3.84 1.40
CA ARG A 444 -14.38 -4.94 0.66
C ARG A 444 -14.15 -6.28 1.34
N ILE A 445 -12.92 -6.61 1.72
CA ILE A 445 -12.58 -7.84 2.44
C ILE A 445 -13.30 -7.91 3.79
N ALA A 446 -13.44 -6.77 4.50
CA ALA A 446 -14.17 -6.72 5.77
C ALA A 446 -15.66 -7.03 5.64
N ALA A 447 -16.24 -6.78 4.48
CA ALA A 447 -17.64 -7.07 4.18
C ALA A 447 -17.89 -8.53 3.76
N CYS A 448 -16.85 -9.27 3.36
CA CYS A 448 -16.99 -10.64 2.89
C CYS A 448 -17.57 -11.58 3.97
N ASP A 449 -18.53 -12.39 3.57
CA ASP A 449 -19.19 -13.43 4.36
C ASP A 449 -19.03 -14.83 3.74
N HIS A 450 -18.51 -14.92 2.52
CA HIS A 450 -18.30 -16.15 1.78
C HIS A 450 -16.91 -16.15 1.11
N VAL A 451 -16.24 -17.31 1.09
CA VAL A 451 -14.96 -17.50 0.39
C VAL A 451 -15.10 -18.60 -0.64
N VAL A 452 -14.75 -18.30 -1.88
CA VAL A 452 -14.68 -19.28 -2.96
C VAL A 452 -13.20 -19.52 -3.29
N PHE A 453 -12.80 -20.77 -3.22
CA PHE A 453 -11.43 -21.18 -3.56
C PHE A 453 -11.41 -21.84 -4.95
N ASP A 454 -10.42 -21.48 -5.76
CA ASP A 454 -9.97 -22.40 -6.81
C ASP A 454 -9.21 -23.57 -6.17
N LYS A 455 -9.16 -24.72 -6.84
CA LYS A 455 -8.44 -25.90 -6.34
C LYS A 455 -6.96 -25.84 -6.67
N THR A 456 -6.63 -25.79 -7.96
CA THR A 456 -5.27 -26.01 -8.48
C THR A 456 -4.40 -24.79 -8.25
N GLY A 457 -3.20 -24.97 -7.67
CA GLY A 457 -2.29 -23.87 -7.36
C GLY A 457 -2.76 -22.93 -6.23
N THR A 458 -3.91 -23.24 -5.60
CA THR A 458 -4.49 -22.48 -4.49
C THR A 458 -4.68 -23.37 -3.27
N LEU A 459 -5.62 -24.32 -3.27
CA LEU A 459 -5.75 -25.33 -2.21
C LEU A 459 -4.71 -26.44 -2.33
N THR A 460 -4.22 -26.68 -3.54
CA THR A 460 -3.12 -27.60 -3.84
C THR A 460 -1.88 -26.83 -4.26
N LEU A 461 -0.73 -27.48 -4.26
CA LEU A 461 0.55 -26.85 -4.60
C LEU A 461 0.70 -26.51 -6.10
N GLY A 462 -0.17 -27.05 -6.98
CA GLY A 462 -0.07 -26.88 -8.43
C GLY A 462 1.17 -27.56 -9.04
N THR A 463 1.83 -28.41 -8.27
CA THR A 463 3.02 -29.18 -8.66
C THR A 463 2.72 -30.68 -8.58
N PRO A 464 2.15 -31.28 -9.64
CA PRO A 464 1.83 -32.70 -9.66
C PRO A 464 3.06 -33.54 -9.33
N ARG A 465 2.88 -34.61 -8.57
CA ARG A 465 3.92 -35.59 -8.25
C ARG A 465 3.54 -36.96 -8.78
N LEU A 466 4.48 -37.65 -9.40
CA LEU A 466 4.28 -39.04 -9.87
C LEU A 466 4.11 -39.96 -8.65
N VAL A 467 3.00 -40.70 -8.60
CA VAL A 467 2.67 -41.64 -7.53
C VAL A 467 2.61 -43.11 -7.98
N SER A 468 2.86 -43.38 -9.27
CA SER A 468 2.89 -44.75 -9.79
C SER A 468 4.00 -45.58 -9.12
N ILE A 469 3.60 -46.69 -8.53
CA ILE A 469 4.49 -47.65 -7.90
C ILE A 469 4.59 -48.87 -8.80
N ASN A 470 5.76 -49.54 -8.84
CA ASN A 470 6.01 -50.77 -9.62
C ASN A 470 5.88 -50.60 -11.15
N LEU A 471 6.44 -49.50 -11.67
CA LEU A 471 6.57 -49.35 -13.13
C LEU A 471 7.52 -50.43 -13.69
N PRO A 472 7.24 -50.93 -14.92
CA PRO A 472 8.18 -51.81 -15.61
C PRO A 472 9.57 -51.18 -15.75
N ALA A 473 10.62 -52.00 -15.71
CA ALA A 473 12.00 -51.51 -15.75
C ALA A 473 12.23 -50.62 -17.00
N GLY A 474 12.85 -49.46 -16.82
CA GLY A 474 13.14 -48.50 -17.86
C GLY A 474 11.98 -47.61 -18.30
N THR A 475 10.73 -47.92 -17.95
CA THR A 475 9.55 -47.14 -18.37
C THR A 475 9.64 -45.68 -17.94
N LEU A 476 10.04 -45.40 -16.70
CA LEU A 476 10.16 -44.04 -16.15
C LEU A 476 11.21 -43.23 -16.94
N GLN A 477 12.36 -43.80 -17.21
CA GLN A 477 13.44 -43.14 -17.95
C GLN A 477 13.08 -42.90 -19.40
N ASP A 478 12.45 -43.87 -20.06
CA ASP A 478 12.05 -43.76 -21.48
C ASP A 478 10.92 -42.74 -21.65
N ALA A 479 9.91 -42.76 -20.78
CA ALA A 479 8.84 -41.76 -20.76
C ALA A 479 9.38 -40.34 -20.47
N ALA A 480 10.36 -40.23 -19.56
CA ALA A 480 10.99 -38.94 -19.23
C ALA A 480 11.82 -38.37 -20.39
N GLN A 481 12.40 -39.22 -21.27
CA GLN A 481 13.09 -38.73 -22.46
C GLN A 481 12.14 -37.95 -23.40
N LEU A 482 10.88 -38.41 -23.56
CA LEU A 482 9.84 -37.66 -24.28
C LEU A 482 9.41 -36.42 -23.50
N ALA A 483 9.15 -36.59 -22.22
CA ALA A 483 8.63 -35.53 -21.35
C ALA A 483 9.56 -34.30 -21.24
N ARG A 484 10.89 -34.49 -21.36
CA ARG A 484 11.88 -33.41 -21.35
C ARG A 484 11.73 -32.39 -22.48
N ALA A 485 11.03 -32.78 -23.58
CA ALA A 485 10.74 -31.88 -24.69
C ALA A 485 9.54 -30.94 -24.42
N SER A 486 8.72 -31.20 -23.40
CA SER A 486 7.49 -30.45 -23.12
C SER A 486 7.56 -29.67 -21.80
N ARG A 487 6.94 -28.48 -21.80
CA ARG A 487 6.77 -27.67 -20.59
C ARG A 487 5.47 -27.98 -19.82
N HIS A 488 4.71 -28.97 -20.25
CA HIS A 488 3.47 -29.38 -19.59
C HIS A 488 3.73 -29.79 -18.12
N PRO A 489 2.88 -29.41 -17.13
CA PRO A 489 3.11 -29.72 -15.72
C PRO A 489 3.36 -31.19 -15.41
N LEU A 490 2.59 -32.10 -16.02
CA LEU A 490 2.78 -33.55 -15.86
C LEU A 490 4.11 -34.04 -16.47
N SER A 491 4.54 -33.46 -17.57
CA SER A 491 5.85 -33.76 -18.20
C SER A 491 7.00 -33.32 -17.30
N ARG A 492 6.86 -32.13 -16.66
CA ARG A 492 7.84 -31.64 -15.69
C ARG A 492 7.91 -32.55 -14.45
N ALA A 493 6.75 -32.97 -13.93
CA ALA A 493 6.66 -33.88 -12.79
C ALA A 493 7.33 -35.22 -13.10
N LEU A 494 7.09 -35.78 -14.30
CA LEU A 494 7.70 -37.02 -14.76
C LEU A 494 9.22 -36.87 -14.91
N THR A 495 9.67 -35.76 -15.46
CA THR A 495 11.10 -35.46 -15.63
C THR A 495 11.79 -35.31 -14.27
N ALA A 496 11.14 -34.65 -13.30
CA ALA A 496 11.64 -34.50 -11.94
C ALA A 496 11.77 -35.86 -11.22
N ALA A 497 10.78 -36.74 -11.39
CA ALA A 497 10.80 -38.08 -10.80
C ALA A 497 11.89 -38.99 -11.41
N ALA A 498 12.19 -38.85 -12.72
CA ALA A 498 13.20 -39.62 -13.40
C ALA A 498 14.64 -39.10 -13.22
N GLY A 499 14.78 -37.81 -12.81
CA GLY A 499 16.08 -37.16 -12.74
C GLY A 499 16.67 -36.73 -14.10
N PRO A 500 17.94 -36.30 -14.14
CA PRO A 500 18.61 -35.91 -15.37
C PRO A 500 18.77 -37.08 -16.33
N GLY A 501 18.75 -36.82 -17.64
CA GLY A 501 18.90 -37.86 -18.66
C GLY A 501 18.76 -37.28 -20.07
N PRO A 502 18.91 -38.11 -21.13
CA PRO A 502 18.85 -37.67 -22.51
C PRO A 502 17.45 -37.26 -22.95
N LEU A 503 17.40 -36.56 -24.07
CA LEU A 503 16.16 -36.20 -24.77
C LEU A 503 15.87 -37.27 -25.83
N ALA A 504 14.58 -37.62 -26.03
CA ALA A 504 14.18 -38.50 -27.14
C ALA A 504 14.41 -37.82 -28.50
N ALA A 505 14.64 -38.62 -29.54
CA ALA A 505 14.80 -38.12 -30.89
C ALA A 505 13.44 -37.88 -31.56
N ASN A 506 13.39 -36.91 -32.49
CA ASN A 506 12.23 -36.61 -33.33
C ASN A 506 10.93 -36.35 -32.53
N VAL A 507 11.04 -35.68 -31.37
CA VAL A 507 9.88 -35.44 -30.53
C VAL A 507 8.95 -34.40 -31.18
N LYS A 508 7.66 -34.75 -31.25
CA LYS A 508 6.58 -33.90 -31.70
C LYS A 508 5.51 -33.83 -30.61
N GLU A 509 5.10 -32.61 -30.24
CA GLU A 509 4.00 -32.37 -29.31
C GLU A 509 2.72 -32.13 -30.11
N ARG A 510 1.66 -32.85 -29.76
CA ARG A 510 0.31 -32.68 -30.31
C ARG A 510 -0.60 -32.11 -29.22
N PRO A 511 -1.02 -30.84 -29.34
CA PRO A 511 -1.87 -30.21 -28.34
C PRO A 511 -3.12 -31.03 -28.02
N GLY A 512 -3.39 -31.25 -26.74
CA GLY A 512 -4.54 -32.01 -26.24
C GLY A 512 -4.39 -33.54 -26.30
N LEU A 513 -3.41 -34.07 -27.01
CA LEU A 513 -3.17 -35.52 -27.16
C LEU A 513 -1.94 -36.00 -26.38
N GLY A 514 -0.75 -35.43 -26.65
CA GLY A 514 0.47 -35.81 -25.98
C GLY A 514 1.73 -35.64 -26.85
N LEU A 515 2.75 -36.43 -26.54
CA LEU A 515 4.06 -36.44 -27.19
C LEU A 515 4.29 -37.74 -27.95
N GLU A 516 4.92 -37.66 -29.11
CA GLU A 516 5.46 -38.80 -29.83
C GLU A 516 6.92 -38.54 -30.17
N GLY A 517 7.71 -39.61 -30.20
CA GLY A 517 9.15 -39.53 -30.56
C GLY A 517 9.80 -40.88 -30.54
N THR A 518 11.12 -40.91 -30.67
CA THR A 518 11.91 -42.16 -30.76
C THR A 518 12.87 -42.24 -29.56
N VAL A 519 12.76 -43.31 -28.79
CA VAL A 519 13.63 -43.63 -27.66
C VAL A 519 14.38 -44.93 -27.98
N ASN A 520 15.70 -44.90 -28.00
CA ASN A 520 16.55 -46.04 -28.35
C ASN A 520 16.15 -46.73 -29.66
N GLY A 521 15.75 -45.96 -30.69
CA GLY A 521 15.33 -46.47 -32.00
C GLY A 521 13.88 -46.99 -32.05
N ILE A 522 13.13 -46.97 -30.95
CA ILE A 522 11.75 -47.45 -30.87
C ILE A 522 10.80 -46.25 -30.82
N ALA A 523 9.73 -46.27 -31.62
CA ALA A 523 8.70 -45.25 -31.60
C ALA A 523 7.92 -45.31 -30.25
N CYS A 524 7.80 -44.16 -29.56
CA CYS A 524 7.14 -44.07 -28.27
C CYS A 524 6.10 -42.97 -28.30
N ARG A 525 5.04 -43.13 -27.50
CA ARG A 525 4.01 -42.10 -27.25
C ARG A 525 3.80 -41.92 -25.77
N LEU A 526 3.58 -40.64 -25.37
CA LEU A 526 3.25 -40.26 -24.00
C LEU A 526 2.09 -39.29 -24.04
N GLY A 527 0.95 -39.60 -23.44
CA GLY A 527 -0.21 -38.71 -23.53
C GLY A 527 -1.51 -39.28 -22.97
N SER A 528 -2.65 -38.84 -23.53
CA SER A 528 -3.99 -39.27 -23.13
C SER A 528 -4.24 -40.75 -23.43
N ALA A 529 -5.24 -41.34 -22.76
CA ALA A 529 -5.64 -42.74 -23.02
C ALA A 529 -6.04 -42.94 -24.47
N GLU A 530 -6.79 -42.04 -25.06
CA GLU A 530 -7.21 -42.08 -26.46
C GLU A 530 -6.01 -42.10 -27.44
N TRP A 531 -5.03 -41.20 -27.20
CA TRP A 531 -3.83 -41.07 -28.00
C TRP A 531 -2.91 -42.29 -27.99
N THR A 532 -2.87 -42.95 -26.83
CA THR A 532 -2.00 -44.11 -26.59
C THR A 532 -2.71 -45.45 -26.80
N GLY A 533 -4.03 -45.45 -27.07
CA GLY A 533 -4.84 -46.64 -27.19
C GLY A 533 -5.09 -47.37 -25.85
N ALA A 534 -4.91 -46.66 -24.75
CA ALA A 534 -5.14 -47.19 -23.41
C ALA A 534 -6.63 -47.20 -23.06
N ARG A 535 -7.03 -48.04 -22.07
CA ARG A 535 -8.33 -47.90 -21.42
C ARG A 535 -8.35 -46.68 -20.50
N ALA A 536 -9.53 -46.10 -20.32
CA ALA A 536 -9.69 -45.01 -19.39
C ALA A 536 -9.20 -45.39 -17.99
N SER A 537 -8.51 -44.47 -17.32
CA SER A 537 -8.02 -44.68 -15.96
C SER A 537 -9.18 -44.70 -14.96
N ILE A 538 -9.06 -45.55 -13.94
CA ILE A 538 -9.96 -45.59 -12.77
C ILE A 538 -9.41 -44.63 -11.67
N HIS A 539 -8.18 -44.12 -11.87
CA HIS A 539 -7.53 -43.21 -10.91
C HIS A 539 -8.20 -41.85 -10.92
N ASN A 540 -8.44 -41.27 -9.72
CA ASN A 540 -9.11 -40.00 -9.53
C ASN A 540 -8.20 -38.78 -9.85
N GLY A 541 -6.87 -38.97 -9.91
CA GLY A 541 -5.88 -37.93 -10.22
C GLY A 541 -5.61 -37.77 -11.70
N ALA A 542 -4.66 -36.89 -12.04
CA ALA A 542 -4.16 -36.76 -13.41
C ALA A 542 -3.38 -37.97 -13.85
N THR A 543 -3.56 -38.41 -15.09
CA THR A 543 -2.91 -39.59 -15.65
C THR A 543 -2.33 -39.32 -17.02
N LEU A 544 -1.15 -39.87 -17.29
CA LEU A 544 -0.58 -40.02 -18.60
C LEU A 544 -0.38 -41.52 -18.88
N PHE A 545 -0.40 -41.87 -20.15
CA PHE A 545 -0.09 -43.21 -20.57
C PHE A 545 1.16 -43.20 -21.46
N PHE A 546 2.04 -44.13 -21.22
CA PHE A 546 3.25 -44.32 -22.01
C PHE A 546 3.18 -45.63 -22.80
N VAL A 547 3.51 -45.58 -24.09
CA VAL A 547 3.56 -46.73 -24.99
C VAL A 547 4.89 -46.78 -25.68
N ARG A 548 5.51 -47.96 -25.70
CA ARG A 548 6.77 -48.21 -26.36
C ARG A 548 6.53 -49.23 -27.50
N GLY A 549 6.61 -48.76 -28.74
CA GLY A 549 6.37 -49.60 -29.92
C GLY A 549 4.97 -50.23 -29.90
N ALA A 550 4.93 -51.58 -29.86
CA ALA A 550 3.70 -52.37 -29.80
C ALA A 550 3.37 -52.89 -28.38
N GLU A 551 4.08 -52.43 -27.36
CA GLU A 551 3.83 -52.82 -25.98
C GLU A 551 2.49 -52.25 -25.46
N LEU A 552 1.97 -52.88 -24.40
CA LEU A 552 0.75 -52.38 -23.74
C LEU A 552 1.01 -51.02 -23.09
N PRO A 553 0.01 -50.10 -23.12
CA PRO A 553 0.11 -48.82 -22.45
C PRO A 553 0.37 -48.95 -20.94
N VAL A 554 1.36 -48.21 -20.42
CA VAL A 554 1.66 -48.15 -19.00
C VAL A 554 1.07 -46.86 -18.44
N GLU A 555 0.26 -46.96 -17.41
CA GLU A 555 -0.36 -45.85 -16.72
C GLU A 555 0.60 -45.16 -15.73
N LEU A 556 0.77 -43.87 -15.91
CA LEU A 556 1.53 -42.97 -15.03
C LEU A 556 0.56 -42.07 -14.28
N ARG A 557 0.46 -42.24 -12.98
CA ARG A 557 -0.50 -41.55 -12.10
C ARG A 557 0.18 -40.40 -11.40
N PHE A 558 -0.53 -39.29 -11.33
CA PHE A 558 -0.04 -38.08 -10.69
C PHE A 558 -1.06 -37.58 -9.66
N GLU A 559 -0.57 -37.10 -8.54
CA GLU A 559 -1.34 -36.43 -7.50
C GLU A 559 -0.78 -35.02 -7.27
N ASP A 560 -1.66 -34.08 -6.96
CA ASP A 560 -1.30 -32.73 -6.57
C ASP A 560 -1.56 -32.58 -5.06
N ASP A 561 -0.50 -32.41 -4.30
CA ASP A 561 -0.56 -32.39 -2.85
C ASP A 561 -1.35 -31.18 -2.35
N ILE A 562 -2.25 -31.41 -1.37
CA ILE A 562 -2.99 -30.34 -0.70
C ILE A 562 -2.00 -29.49 0.11
N HIS A 563 -2.13 -28.17 0.04
CA HIS A 563 -1.28 -27.26 0.79
C HIS A 563 -1.36 -27.54 2.31
N ALA A 564 -0.23 -27.68 2.98
CA ALA A 564 -0.16 -28.05 4.40
C ALA A 564 -1.00 -27.15 5.32
N SER A 565 -1.11 -25.85 4.98
CA SER A 565 -1.90 -24.88 5.76
C SER A 565 -3.40 -24.87 5.40
N ALA A 566 -3.87 -25.62 4.40
CA ALA A 566 -5.24 -25.52 3.89
C ALA A 566 -6.31 -25.82 4.94
N SER A 567 -6.20 -26.99 5.61
CA SER A 567 -7.17 -27.42 6.63
C SER A 567 -7.27 -26.41 7.80
N ALA A 568 -6.12 -25.97 8.34
CA ALA A 568 -6.09 -24.98 9.42
C ALA A 568 -6.67 -23.61 8.97
N THR A 569 -6.42 -23.21 7.73
CA THR A 569 -6.95 -21.97 7.16
C THR A 569 -8.46 -22.01 7.04
N ILE A 570 -9.02 -23.07 6.46
CA ILE A 570 -10.46 -23.26 6.30
C ILE A 570 -11.16 -23.26 7.67
N ALA A 571 -10.61 -24.00 8.64
CA ALA A 571 -11.15 -24.03 10.00
C ALA A 571 -11.18 -22.63 10.65
N ARG A 572 -10.13 -21.82 10.44
CA ARG A 572 -10.06 -20.44 10.95
C ARG A 572 -11.03 -19.49 10.22
N LEU A 573 -11.18 -19.62 8.90
CA LEU A 573 -12.13 -18.82 8.13
C LEU A 573 -13.60 -19.13 8.55
N ARG A 574 -13.93 -20.39 8.79
CA ARG A 574 -15.24 -20.80 9.34
C ARG A 574 -15.47 -20.23 10.75
N LYS A 575 -14.45 -20.25 11.61
CA LYS A 575 -14.52 -19.57 12.94
C LYS A 575 -14.76 -18.07 12.83
N LEU A 576 -14.33 -17.45 11.74
CA LEU A 576 -14.65 -16.05 11.43
C LEU A 576 -16.04 -15.87 10.84
N GLY A 577 -16.84 -16.93 10.71
CA GLY A 577 -18.20 -16.90 10.20
C GLY A 577 -18.30 -16.78 8.68
N LEU A 578 -17.28 -17.22 7.92
CA LEU A 578 -17.34 -17.25 6.46
C LEU A 578 -17.82 -18.63 5.98
N GLY A 579 -18.74 -18.64 5.00
CA GLY A 579 -19.01 -19.81 4.19
C GLY A 579 -17.80 -20.14 3.32
N VAL A 580 -17.57 -21.42 3.05
CA VAL A 580 -16.42 -21.85 2.22
C VAL A 580 -16.91 -22.78 1.13
N GLU A 581 -16.52 -22.52 -0.11
CA GLU A 581 -16.88 -23.27 -1.31
C GLU A 581 -15.66 -23.46 -2.21
N ILE A 582 -15.60 -24.58 -2.96
CA ILE A 582 -14.60 -24.84 -4.00
C ILE A 582 -15.28 -24.72 -5.36
N VAL A 583 -14.66 -24.01 -6.32
CA VAL A 583 -15.06 -23.97 -7.73
C VAL A 583 -13.84 -24.25 -8.59
N SER A 584 -13.83 -25.38 -9.28
CA SER A 584 -12.65 -25.85 -10.02
C SER A 584 -13.01 -26.36 -11.42
N GLY A 585 -12.09 -26.19 -12.36
CA GLY A 585 -12.17 -26.79 -13.71
C GLY A 585 -11.86 -28.28 -13.75
N ASP A 586 -11.42 -28.86 -12.63
CA ASP A 586 -11.03 -30.27 -12.55
C ASP A 586 -12.22 -31.22 -12.51
N ARG A 587 -11.92 -32.52 -12.70
CA ARG A 587 -12.93 -33.59 -12.68
C ARG A 587 -13.61 -33.70 -11.32
N SER A 588 -14.86 -34.15 -11.32
CA SER A 588 -15.73 -34.26 -10.16
C SER A 588 -15.07 -35.05 -9.01
N GLU A 589 -14.45 -36.16 -9.32
CA GLU A 589 -13.83 -37.07 -8.35
C GLU A 589 -12.63 -36.38 -7.61
N ALA A 590 -11.80 -35.67 -8.37
CA ALA A 590 -10.64 -34.96 -7.81
C ALA A 590 -11.05 -33.77 -6.92
N VAL A 591 -12.11 -33.07 -7.28
CA VAL A 591 -12.65 -31.97 -6.47
C VAL A 591 -13.32 -32.50 -5.21
N ALA A 592 -14.13 -33.57 -5.34
CA ALA A 592 -14.82 -34.22 -4.23
C ALA A 592 -13.83 -34.78 -3.17
N GLU A 593 -12.69 -35.30 -3.60
CA GLU A 593 -11.64 -35.81 -2.71
C GLU A 593 -11.02 -34.69 -1.87
N VAL A 594 -10.64 -33.59 -2.52
CA VAL A 594 -10.09 -32.41 -1.83
C VAL A 594 -11.15 -31.83 -0.89
N ALA A 595 -12.41 -31.68 -1.35
CA ALA A 595 -13.51 -31.16 -0.56
C ALA A 595 -13.75 -32.02 0.71
N ARG A 596 -13.75 -33.34 0.57
CA ARG A 596 -13.90 -34.29 1.67
C ARG A 596 -12.73 -34.20 2.65
N THR A 597 -11.48 -34.15 2.16
CA THR A 597 -10.27 -34.03 2.98
C THR A 597 -10.25 -32.74 3.78
N LEU A 598 -10.72 -31.64 3.20
CA LEU A 598 -10.78 -30.32 3.82
C LEU A 598 -12.12 -30.06 4.55
N GLY A 599 -13.06 -31.03 4.50
CA GLY A 599 -14.38 -30.92 5.11
C GLY A 599 -15.25 -29.84 4.50
N ILE A 600 -15.12 -29.54 3.19
CA ILE A 600 -15.91 -28.52 2.49
C ILE A 600 -17.14 -29.16 1.86
N ASP A 601 -18.34 -28.69 2.24
CA ASP A 601 -19.62 -29.29 1.85
C ASP A 601 -20.10 -28.83 0.46
N HIS A 602 -19.73 -27.60 0.06
CA HIS A 602 -20.13 -27.00 -1.20
C HIS A 602 -18.96 -26.95 -2.18
N TRP A 603 -19.15 -27.60 -3.33
CA TRP A 603 -18.12 -27.57 -4.39
C TRP A 603 -18.77 -27.72 -5.77
N THR A 604 -18.10 -27.14 -6.78
CA THR A 604 -18.46 -27.22 -8.19
C THR A 604 -17.24 -27.69 -8.97
N ALA A 605 -17.39 -28.74 -9.74
CA ALA A 605 -16.34 -29.33 -10.59
C ALA A 605 -16.59 -29.07 -12.07
N ALA A 606 -15.60 -29.35 -12.91
CA ALA A 606 -15.63 -29.17 -14.37
C ALA A 606 -16.12 -27.76 -14.79
N ALA A 607 -15.87 -26.75 -13.97
CA ALA A 607 -16.30 -25.37 -14.18
C ALA A 607 -15.38 -24.67 -15.19
N SER A 608 -15.94 -24.23 -16.32
CA SER A 608 -15.23 -23.34 -17.24
C SER A 608 -14.99 -21.97 -16.59
N PRO A 609 -14.11 -21.11 -17.12
CA PRO A 609 -13.95 -19.72 -16.64
C PRO A 609 -15.27 -18.95 -16.58
N GLN A 610 -16.18 -19.19 -17.54
CA GLN A 610 -17.50 -18.57 -17.58
C GLN A 610 -18.42 -19.13 -16.48
N ASP A 611 -18.31 -20.41 -16.15
CA ASP A 611 -19.10 -21.02 -15.07
C ASP A 611 -18.65 -20.50 -13.71
N LYS A 612 -17.34 -20.26 -13.52
CA LYS A 612 -16.81 -19.61 -12.31
C LYS A 612 -17.42 -18.21 -12.14
N VAL A 613 -17.43 -17.40 -13.20
CA VAL A 613 -18.06 -16.07 -13.19
C VAL A 613 -19.55 -16.18 -12.86
N ARG A 614 -20.29 -17.07 -13.53
CA ARG A 614 -21.72 -17.28 -13.30
C ARG A 614 -22.03 -17.72 -11.87
N ARG A 615 -21.18 -18.58 -11.27
CA ARG A 615 -21.36 -18.99 -9.87
C ARG A 615 -21.19 -17.82 -8.91
N LEU A 616 -20.19 -16.93 -9.15
CA LEU A 616 -20.02 -15.71 -8.35
C LEU A 616 -21.21 -14.76 -8.49
N GLU A 617 -21.74 -14.57 -9.71
CA GLU A 617 -22.94 -13.74 -9.94
C GLU A 617 -24.15 -14.31 -9.20
N GLN A 618 -24.33 -15.62 -9.20
CA GLN A 618 -25.38 -16.29 -8.44
C GLN A 618 -25.24 -16.00 -6.93
N LEU A 619 -24.05 -16.21 -6.35
CA LEU A 619 -23.81 -15.94 -4.93
C LEU A 619 -24.05 -14.46 -4.59
N GLN A 620 -23.65 -13.54 -5.49
CA GLN A 620 -23.91 -12.11 -5.32
C GLN A 620 -25.41 -11.78 -5.39
N SER A 621 -26.16 -12.44 -6.29
CA SER A 621 -27.62 -12.28 -6.37
C SER A 621 -28.35 -12.80 -5.13
N GLU A 622 -27.76 -13.78 -4.44
CA GLU A 622 -28.20 -14.28 -3.13
C GLU A 622 -27.82 -13.34 -1.97
N GLY A 623 -27.18 -12.19 -2.27
CA GLY A 623 -26.74 -11.19 -1.27
C GLY A 623 -25.42 -11.53 -0.59
N LYS A 624 -24.64 -12.48 -1.09
CA LYS A 624 -23.34 -12.85 -0.54
C LYS A 624 -22.24 -11.90 -1.02
N HIS A 625 -21.35 -11.53 -0.12
CA HIS A 625 -20.13 -10.80 -0.42
C HIS A 625 -18.96 -11.78 -0.51
N VAL A 626 -18.58 -12.13 -1.73
CA VAL A 626 -17.63 -13.20 -1.99
C VAL A 626 -16.19 -12.69 -2.01
N LEU A 627 -15.32 -13.36 -1.25
CA LEU A 627 -13.87 -13.31 -1.41
C LEU A 627 -13.43 -14.46 -2.32
N MET A 628 -13.03 -14.16 -3.57
CA MET A 628 -12.48 -15.15 -4.49
C MET A 628 -10.98 -15.33 -4.24
N VAL A 629 -10.53 -16.57 -4.13
CA VAL A 629 -9.12 -16.94 -3.95
C VAL A 629 -8.71 -17.88 -5.08
N GLY A 630 -7.79 -17.45 -5.93
CA GLY A 630 -7.34 -18.20 -7.11
C GLY A 630 -5.98 -17.72 -7.62
N ASP A 631 -5.28 -18.57 -8.40
CA ASP A 631 -3.92 -18.34 -8.89
C ASP A 631 -3.80 -18.22 -10.41
N GLY A 632 -4.80 -18.70 -11.17
CA GLY A 632 -4.71 -18.94 -12.59
C GLY A 632 -5.20 -17.82 -13.51
N LEU A 633 -4.73 -17.85 -14.75
CA LEU A 633 -5.28 -17.04 -15.85
C LEU A 633 -6.78 -17.28 -16.04
N ASN A 634 -7.23 -18.51 -15.78
CA ASN A 634 -8.63 -18.92 -15.87
C ASN A 634 -9.54 -18.25 -14.83
N ASP A 635 -8.94 -17.71 -13.74
CA ASP A 635 -9.65 -17.09 -12.64
C ASP A 635 -9.68 -15.55 -12.73
N ALA A 636 -8.94 -14.96 -13.66
CA ALA A 636 -8.83 -13.50 -13.77
C ALA A 636 -10.19 -12.80 -13.87
N GLY A 637 -11.13 -13.36 -14.64
CA GLY A 637 -12.51 -12.84 -14.74
C GLY A 637 -13.28 -12.96 -13.42
N ALA A 638 -13.16 -14.09 -12.74
CA ALA A 638 -13.77 -14.33 -11.44
C ALA A 638 -13.18 -13.45 -10.34
N LEU A 639 -11.84 -13.30 -10.30
CA LEU A 639 -11.13 -12.42 -9.37
C LEU A 639 -11.53 -10.95 -9.53
N ALA A 640 -11.69 -10.49 -10.79
CA ALA A 640 -12.11 -9.12 -11.09
C ALA A 640 -13.58 -8.84 -10.74
N LEU A 641 -14.46 -9.82 -10.89
CA LEU A 641 -15.90 -9.71 -10.62
C LEU A 641 -16.23 -9.83 -9.14
N ALA A 642 -15.46 -10.61 -8.38
CA ALA A 642 -15.71 -10.86 -6.96
C ALA A 642 -15.82 -9.56 -6.14
N HIS A 643 -16.57 -9.61 -5.02
CA HIS A 643 -16.65 -8.48 -4.09
C HIS A 643 -15.27 -8.08 -3.57
N ALA A 644 -14.45 -9.07 -3.24
CA ALA A 644 -13.02 -8.92 -3.00
C ALA A 644 -12.27 -10.14 -3.54
N SER A 645 -10.97 -10.01 -3.80
CA SER A 645 -10.17 -11.10 -4.36
C SER A 645 -8.76 -11.16 -3.76
N ALA A 646 -8.21 -12.37 -3.71
CA ALA A 646 -6.86 -12.63 -3.24
C ALA A 646 -6.16 -13.68 -4.12
N ALA A 647 -4.87 -13.45 -4.43
CA ALA A 647 -4.06 -14.38 -5.22
C ALA A 647 -2.74 -14.71 -4.49
N PRO A 648 -2.18 -15.93 -4.67
CA PRO A 648 -0.86 -16.25 -4.16
C PRO A 648 0.23 -15.44 -4.87
N GLY A 649 1.35 -15.16 -4.18
CA GLY A 649 2.49 -14.40 -4.72
C GLY A 649 3.22 -15.08 -5.87
N GLY A 650 3.04 -16.39 -6.06
CA GLY A 650 3.54 -17.16 -7.22
C GLY A 650 2.57 -17.25 -8.39
N ALA A 651 1.37 -16.61 -8.30
CA ALA A 651 0.41 -16.60 -9.39
C ALA A 651 0.94 -15.82 -10.61
N LEU A 652 0.36 -16.11 -11.78
CA LEU A 652 0.71 -15.38 -13.00
C LEU A 652 0.36 -13.88 -12.90
N ASP A 653 1.15 -13.03 -13.55
CA ASP A 653 1.02 -11.55 -13.51
C ASP A 653 -0.41 -11.05 -13.74
N VAL A 654 -1.18 -11.72 -14.59
CA VAL A 654 -2.57 -11.35 -14.89
C VAL A 654 -3.48 -11.57 -13.67
N SER A 655 -3.35 -12.69 -12.97
CA SER A 655 -4.15 -13.00 -11.77
C SER A 655 -3.77 -12.11 -10.61
N GLN A 656 -2.47 -11.87 -10.42
CA GLN A 656 -2.02 -10.87 -9.47
C GLN A 656 -2.58 -9.48 -9.82
N SER A 657 -2.57 -9.09 -11.09
CA SER A 657 -3.09 -7.78 -11.54
C SER A 657 -4.58 -7.62 -11.31
N ALA A 658 -5.36 -8.69 -11.39
CA ALA A 658 -6.80 -8.69 -11.17
C ALA A 658 -7.21 -8.75 -9.68
N SER A 659 -6.32 -9.16 -8.76
CA SER A 659 -6.64 -9.34 -7.35
C SER A 659 -6.51 -8.06 -6.52
N ASP A 660 -7.25 -7.99 -5.41
CA ASP A 660 -7.22 -6.90 -4.42
C ASP A 660 -6.15 -7.08 -3.37
N ALA A 661 -5.80 -8.32 -3.08
CA ALA A 661 -4.74 -8.69 -2.17
C ALA A 661 -3.89 -9.81 -2.76
N VAL A 662 -2.62 -9.81 -2.40
CA VAL A 662 -1.67 -10.89 -2.70
C VAL A 662 -1.20 -11.47 -1.38
N TYR A 663 -0.99 -12.79 -1.31
CA TYR A 663 -0.47 -13.43 -0.12
C TYR A 663 0.71 -14.37 -0.45
N SER A 664 1.62 -14.53 0.48
CA SER A 664 2.80 -15.41 0.38
C SER A 664 2.87 -16.38 1.55
N GLY A 665 3.63 -17.48 1.42
CA GLY A 665 3.75 -18.48 2.48
C GLY A 665 2.50 -19.35 2.64
N GLY A 666 1.86 -19.71 1.54
CA GLY A 666 0.64 -20.52 1.52
C GLY A 666 -0.60 -19.79 1.99
N LEU A 667 -1.62 -20.54 2.42
CA LEU A 667 -2.94 -20.01 2.75
C LEU A 667 -3.05 -19.36 4.14
N ALA A 668 -2.03 -19.54 5.01
CA ALA A 668 -2.05 -19.07 6.39
C ALA A 668 -2.32 -17.55 6.57
N PRO A 669 -1.92 -16.65 5.64
CA PRO A 669 -2.23 -15.23 5.74
C PRO A 669 -3.71 -14.84 5.53
N LEU A 670 -4.53 -15.68 4.89
CA LEU A 670 -5.92 -15.35 4.56
C LEU A 670 -6.82 -15.08 5.79
N PRO A 671 -6.80 -15.90 6.87
CA PRO A 671 -7.56 -15.57 8.09
C PRO A 671 -7.09 -14.28 8.76
N LEU A 672 -5.79 -13.99 8.72
CA LEU A 672 -5.22 -12.74 9.24
C LEU A 672 -5.71 -11.55 8.42
N LEU A 673 -5.77 -11.69 7.08
CA LEU A 673 -6.27 -10.68 6.15
C LEU A 673 -7.71 -10.29 6.50
N VAL A 674 -8.62 -11.27 6.57
CA VAL A 674 -10.03 -11.03 6.89
C VAL A 674 -10.21 -10.44 8.29
N ARG A 675 -9.53 -11.00 9.31
CA ARG A 675 -9.61 -10.50 10.69
C ARG A 675 -9.10 -9.06 10.81
N THR A 676 -7.97 -8.75 10.18
CA THR A 676 -7.40 -7.40 10.21
C THR A 676 -8.30 -6.41 9.49
N ALA A 677 -8.88 -6.79 8.35
CA ALA A 677 -9.81 -5.96 7.60
C ALA A 677 -11.07 -5.61 8.44
N ARG A 678 -11.70 -6.61 9.07
CA ARG A 678 -12.86 -6.41 9.95
C ARG A 678 -12.54 -5.52 11.16
N LYS A 679 -11.39 -5.75 11.80
CA LYS A 679 -10.94 -4.92 12.93
C LYS A 679 -10.63 -3.49 12.48
N ALA A 680 -10.01 -3.31 11.31
CA ALA A 680 -9.75 -1.98 10.75
C ALA A 680 -11.05 -1.22 10.49
N ARG A 681 -12.07 -1.86 9.90
CA ARG A 681 -13.42 -1.29 9.73
C ARG A 681 -14.00 -0.82 11.06
N THR A 682 -13.95 -1.65 12.09
CA THR A 682 -14.47 -1.31 13.43
C THR A 682 -13.76 -0.08 14.00
N VAL A 683 -12.42 -0.05 13.93
CA VAL A 683 -11.61 1.07 14.43
C VAL A 683 -11.87 2.36 13.64
N MET A 684 -12.03 2.27 12.31
CA MET A 684 -12.42 3.44 11.49
C MET A 684 -13.77 4.01 11.93
N LEU A 685 -14.78 3.15 12.12
CA LEU A 685 -16.11 3.57 12.58
C LEU A 685 -16.07 4.18 13.99
N GLN A 686 -15.26 3.61 14.90
CA GLN A 686 -15.03 4.18 16.24
C GLN A 686 -14.42 5.57 16.14
N ASN A 687 -13.42 5.76 15.28
CA ASN A 687 -12.76 7.05 15.07
C ASN A 687 -13.73 8.08 14.50
N PHE A 688 -14.57 7.72 13.53
CA PHE A 688 -15.61 8.61 13.01
C PHE A 688 -16.65 8.97 14.07
N GLY A 689 -17.12 7.98 14.84
CA GLY A 689 -18.06 8.19 15.93
C GLY A 689 -17.48 9.11 17.02
N PHE A 690 -16.22 8.90 17.41
CA PHE A 690 -15.53 9.74 18.37
C PHE A 690 -15.37 11.18 17.85
N ALA A 691 -14.95 11.38 16.60
CA ALA A 691 -14.80 12.70 16.00
C ALA A 691 -16.15 13.45 15.93
N ALA A 692 -17.22 12.75 15.57
CA ALA A 692 -18.58 13.32 15.54
C ALA A 692 -19.07 13.70 16.94
N ALA A 693 -18.92 12.81 17.92
CA ALA A 693 -19.32 13.07 19.33
C ALA A 693 -18.54 14.24 19.93
N TYR A 694 -17.22 14.30 19.68
CA TYR A 694 -16.39 15.42 20.10
C TYR A 694 -16.93 16.74 19.57
N ASN A 695 -17.20 16.84 18.27
CA ASN A 695 -17.69 18.06 17.66
C ASN A 695 -19.10 18.43 18.16
N LEU A 696 -19.98 17.44 18.38
CA LEU A 696 -21.33 17.66 18.88
C LEU A 696 -21.33 18.32 20.27
N VAL A 697 -20.33 18.03 21.12
CA VAL A 697 -20.20 18.58 22.47
C VAL A 697 -19.37 19.86 22.47
N ALA A 698 -18.21 19.84 21.80
CA ALA A 698 -17.23 20.92 21.89
C ALA A 698 -17.67 22.19 21.16
N VAL A 699 -18.36 22.06 20.01
CA VAL A 699 -18.80 23.23 19.22
C VAL A 699 -19.82 24.09 19.99
N PRO A 700 -20.90 23.55 20.58
CA PRO A 700 -21.83 24.36 21.39
C PRO A 700 -21.14 25.07 22.57
N ILE A 701 -20.22 24.37 23.26
CA ILE A 701 -19.47 24.95 24.38
C ILE A 701 -18.66 26.16 23.91
N ALA A 702 -18.00 26.08 22.76
CA ALA A 702 -17.23 27.18 22.20
C ALA A 702 -18.12 28.34 21.75
N VAL A 703 -19.23 28.07 21.06
CA VAL A 703 -20.20 29.08 20.58
C VAL A 703 -20.82 29.84 21.75
N LEU A 704 -21.09 29.17 22.88
CA LEU A 704 -21.61 29.78 24.10
C LEU A 704 -20.55 30.57 24.88
N GLY A 705 -19.30 30.64 24.41
CA GLY A 705 -18.24 31.43 25.04
C GLY A 705 -17.54 30.76 26.24
N HIS A 706 -17.82 29.47 26.49
CA HIS A 706 -17.22 28.73 27.61
C HIS A 706 -15.85 28.12 27.30
N ALA A 707 -15.29 28.35 26.10
CA ALA A 707 -13.99 27.83 25.71
C ALA A 707 -13.03 28.98 25.37
N THR A 708 -11.87 29.00 26.01
CA THR A 708 -10.79 29.90 25.63
C THR A 708 -10.03 29.34 24.41
N PRO A 709 -9.30 30.15 23.61
CA PRO A 709 -8.48 29.66 22.49
C PRO A 709 -7.49 28.57 22.87
N LEU A 710 -6.94 28.65 24.11
CA LEU A 710 -6.03 27.63 24.65
C LEU A 710 -6.74 26.29 24.87
N VAL A 711 -7.88 26.31 25.59
CA VAL A 711 -8.68 25.09 25.83
C VAL A 711 -9.13 24.47 24.51
N ALA A 712 -9.52 25.29 23.54
CA ALA A 712 -9.90 24.85 22.21
C ALA A 712 -8.73 24.12 21.50
N ALA A 713 -7.52 24.65 21.57
CA ALA A 713 -6.32 24.06 20.96
C ALA A 713 -5.93 22.71 21.60
N ILE A 714 -5.97 22.65 22.95
CA ILE A 714 -5.67 21.40 23.69
C ILE A 714 -6.71 20.32 23.35
N ALA A 715 -7.99 20.66 23.38
CA ALA A 715 -9.07 19.74 23.09
C ALA A 715 -8.99 19.20 21.64
N MET A 716 -8.72 20.06 20.66
CA MET A 716 -8.54 19.69 19.26
C MET A 716 -7.35 18.74 19.07
N SER A 717 -6.17 19.08 19.63
CA SER A 717 -4.96 18.26 19.53
C SER A 717 -5.15 16.91 20.24
N GLY A 718 -5.80 16.89 21.40
CA GLY A 718 -6.15 15.69 22.15
C GLY A 718 -7.06 14.76 21.37
N SER A 719 -8.08 15.30 20.68
CA SER A 719 -9.00 14.50 19.85
C SER A 719 -8.27 13.79 18.71
N SER A 720 -7.34 14.47 18.03
CA SER A 720 -6.52 13.88 16.96
C SER A 720 -5.58 12.80 17.48
N LEU A 721 -4.96 13.02 18.64
CA LEU A 721 -4.09 12.06 19.30
C LEU A 721 -4.85 10.77 19.67
N ILE A 722 -6.07 10.89 20.23
CA ILE A 722 -6.91 9.73 20.59
C ILE A 722 -7.24 8.89 19.35
N VAL A 723 -7.59 9.51 18.22
CA VAL A 723 -7.85 8.83 16.95
C VAL A 723 -6.61 8.06 16.47
N CYS A 724 -5.43 8.67 16.55
CA CYS A 724 -4.17 8.02 16.19
C CYS A 724 -3.84 6.85 17.13
N LEU A 725 -3.98 7.02 18.44
CA LEU A 725 -3.74 5.96 19.43
C LEU A 725 -4.72 4.79 19.27
N ASN A 726 -5.99 5.09 18.98
CA ASN A 726 -6.99 4.04 18.71
C ASN A 726 -6.61 3.21 17.46
N ALA A 727 -6.09 3.84 16.41
CA ALA A 727 -5.59 3.13 15.23
C ALA A 727 -4.41 2.21 15.55
N LEU A 728 -3.49 2.62 16.42
CA LEU A 728 -2.33 1.82 16.83
C LEU A 728 -2.72 0.52 17.57
N ARG A 729 -3.94 0.44 18.13
CA ARG A 729 -4.48 -0.80 18.74
C ARG A 729 -4.56 -1.96 17.74
N LEU A 730 -4.55 -1.70 16.45
CA LEU A 730 -4.46 -2.75 15.43
C LEU A 730 -3.16 -3.55 15.50
N ASN A 731 -2.07 -2.96 15.99
CA ASN A 731 -0.78 -3.64 16.12
C ASN A 731 -0.68 -4.51 17.38
N LEU A 732 -1.61 -4.35 18.34
CA LEU A 732 -1.58 -5.17 19.55
C LEU A 732 -1.87 -6.64 19.21
N PRO A 733 -1.10 -7.60 19.76
CA PRO A 733 -1.37 -9.01 19.58
C PRO A 733 -2.76 -9.32 20.15
N THR A 734 -3.59 -9.97 19.35
CA THR A 734 -4.99 -10.28 19.70
C THR A 734 -5.17 -11.69 20.26
N GLU A 735 -4.13 -12.51 20.23
CA GLU A 735 -4.10 -13.85 20.82
C GLU A 735 -2.68 -14.18 21.29
N LYS A 736 -2.57 -14.87 22.43
CA LYS A 736 -1.37 -15.63 22.75
C LYS A 736 -1.16 -16.65 21.62
N PRO A 737 0.07 -16.86 21.13
CA PRO A 737 0.34 -17.98 20.23
C PRO A 737 -0.13 -19.25 20.94
N ALA A 738 -1.02 -20.01 20.26
CA ALA A 738 -1.47 -21.31 20.72
C ALA A 738 -0.35 -22.32 20.50
#